data_b65cd097a1b15c0530b4c4de1548bcc0
#
_entry.id   b65cd097a1b15c0530b4c4de1548bcc0
#
_cell.length_a   1.000
_cell.length_b   1.000
_cell.length_c   1.000
_cell.angle_alpha   90.00
_cell.angle_beta   90.00
_cell.angle_gamma   90.00
#
_symmetry.space_group_name_H-M   'P 1'
#
loop_
_entity.id
_entity.type
_entity.pdbx_description
1 polymer ?
#
loop_
_entity_poly.entity_id
_entity_poly.type
_entity_poly.pdbx_seq_one_letter_code
_entity_poly.pdbx_strand_id
1 'polypeptide(L)'
;MLFLVLLFTITAFAQTSDTWYYGKKIRNIDFKGLENVNSMELSGITSPFIGQEFTDELYLDLLNRVYALDLFEDVSPIALPGDAKGDSVVIEFTVVEKPFVSQLKFTGNRHIRASELKAAISTKAKDIYNSSKILLDERAIRDLYLKKGYTNVRVSSTTVEKDNEIEVTFEISEGRSTVVREISFMGNTVVSSKTLKGLLSMKTVGIFNKGAFQESQLEIDKQSIIAYYQNRGYVDVSILDVVRTVTYNEKDDCDELNIQYVIQEGAQYIFSGITFTGNTIFSTEQLRGLIKLQDGDVFNLGRFQEGLVAVTDLYFENGYTSNYFNPVESKNAETRQIAVNFMIMENPRSHIENIFIKGNEKTKDYVILRELPIESGDIFSKTKITTGLRNLFNLQYFSAIVPEIVAGSEENLVDVVLNLEEQSTTSIEFGVTFSGIADPDAFPVSLFFKWQDANVMGTGKLVSANTTLSTDSQSLALSYGDSWLFGMPISFSASAGISHTISNTLRSVVLPDGSINNKSYYMNYNQLSFDFGASLGRRWIPDYAILSVSGGISSSILRNFYDDTIYTPADKTIADNQKRWGMKNSIWVAGSIDARDLNYDPSRGWFAKQQFSWTGLVPMAEKQFFMSSDTKAEIYFTLLDLPITDAWNLKFVLAGLTSLSFVEPTPNTELSSSNMLYIDGMFTGRGWSSLYSTHRGQALWNNTVELRMPVAPGIFALDFFFDAAVIKDTARTFFTDLNINDVFFSFGPGFRFSLPQFPLRMMLANTFQVKDGSVKWRNGEGPEWDFVLSFNITNR
;
A
#
# COMPACT_ATOMS: atom_id res chain seq x y z
N MET A 1 -96.48 7.36 -11.59
CA MET A 1 -95.31 6.84 -12.27
C MET A 1 -94.58 8.02 -12.94
N LEU A 2 -93.80 8.70 -12.18
CA LEU A 2 -93.06 9.92 -12.58
C LEU A 2 -91.54 9.66 -12.55
N PHE A 3 -90.86 9.72 -13.68
CA PHE A 3 -89.42 9.68 -13.82
C PHE A 3 -88.82 11.07 -13.56
N LEU A 4 -88.14 11.22 -12.49
CA LEU A 4 -87.35 12.43 -12.16
C LEU A 4 -86.00 12.31 -12.79
N VAL A 5 -85.65 13.10 -13.77
CA VAL A 5 -84.31 13.21 -14.37
C VAL A 5 -83.54 14.23 -13.56
N LEU A 6 -82.54 13.76 -12.83
CA LEU A 6 -81.53 14.61 -12.12
C LEU A 6 -80.34 14.93 -13.06
N LEU A 7 -80.29 16.19 -13.52
CA LEU A 7 -79.16 16.72 -14.26
C LEU A 7 -77.97 16.91 -13.25
N PHE A 8 -76.95 16.07 -13.33
CA PHE A 8 -75.67 16.35 -12.68
C PHE A 8 -74.88 17.29 -13.61
N THR A 9 -74.78 18.54 -13.22
CA THR A 9 -73.77 19.45 -13.79
C THR A 9 -72.47 19.09 -13.25
N ILE A 10 -71.63 18.44 -14.07
CA ILE A 10 -70.22 18.27 -13.81
C ILE A 10 -69.53 19.63 -14.01
N THR A 11 -69.23 20.32 -12.95
CA THR A 11 -68.27 21.45 -12.96
C THR A 11 -66.89 20.83 -13.10
N ALA A 12 -66.33 20.87 -14.30
CA ALA A 12 -64.93 20.62 -14.57
C ALA A 12 -64.13 21.70 -13.83
N PHE A 13 -63.49 21.31 -12.70
CA PHE A 13 -62.39 22.09 -12.16
C PHE A 13 -61.26 21.99 -13.19
N ALA A 14 -61.06 23.02 -13.98
CA ALA A 14 -59.82 23.23 -14.70
C ALA A 14 -58.73 23.37 -13.64
N GLN A 15 -57.91 22.32 -13.49
CA GLN A 15 -56.65 22.43 -12.80
C GLN A 15 -55.79 23.41 -13.63
N THR A 16 -55.74 24.66 -13.22
CA THR A 16 -54.70 25.58 -13.69
C THR A 16 -53.37 24.96 -13.20
N SER A 17 -52.59 24.40 -14.10
CA SER A 17 -51.25 24.00 -13.79
C SER A 17 -50.50 25.23 -13.30
N ASP A 18 -50.24 25.30 -12.03
CA ASP A 18 -49.52 26.41 -11.39
C ASP A 18 -48.03 26.27 -11.79
N THR A 19 -47.71 26.83 -12.98
CA THR A 19 -46.37 26.72 -13.61
C THR A 19 -45.52 27.95 -13.29
N TRP A 20 -45.86 28.70 -12.25
CA TRP A 20 -45.25 29.97 -11.91
C TRP A 20 -43.72 29.90 -11.64
N TYR A 21 -43.20 28.72 -11.29
CA TYR A 21 -41.79 28.49 -10.93
C TYR A 21 -40.85 28.18 -12.10
N TYR A 22 -41.41 27.86 -13.28
CA TYR A 22 -40.60 27.55 -14.47
C TYR A 22 -39.72 28.76 -14.93
N GLY A 23 -38.48 28.49 -15.28
CA GLY A 23 -37.51 29.49 -15.74
C GLY A 23 -37.04 30.47 -14.67
N LYS A 24 -37.46 30.28 -13.41
CA LYS A 24 -36.98 31.09 -12.28
C LYS A 24 -35.76 30.46 -11.64
N LYS A 25 -34.88 31.30 -11.09
CA LYS A 25 -33.68 30.82 -10.42
C LYS A 25 -33.99 30.13 -9.10
N ILE A 26 -33.43 28.98 -8.88
CA ILE A 26 -33.50 28.25 -7.61
C ILE A 26 -32.64 29.01 -6.58
N ARG A 27 -33.30 29.61 -5.58
CA ARG A 27 -32.65 30.38 -4.52
C ARG A 27 -32.12 29.47 -3.42
N ASN A 28 -32.88 28.43 -3.05
CA ASN A 28 -32.53 27.48 -2.01
C ASN A 28 -33.28 26.16 -2.22
N ILE A 29 -32.76 25.11 -1.60
CA ILE A 29 -33.36 23.79 -1.54
C ILE A 29 -33.39 23.38 -0.06
N ASP A 30 -34.58 23.30 0.51
CA ASP A 30 -34.79 23.04 1.93
C ASP A 30 -35.40 21.65 2.14
N PHE A 31 -35.09 21.03 3.28
CA PHE A 31 -35.64 19.75 3.70
C PHE A 31 -36.35 19.92 5.04
N LYS A 32 -37.63 19.48 5.08
CA LYS A 32 -38.45 19.41 6.28
C LYS A 32 -38.69 17.96 6.68
N GLY A 33 -38.68 17.67 7.97
CA GLY A 33 -38.88 16.31 8.50
C GLY A 33 -37.56 15.57 8.73
N LEU A 34 -36.39 16.25 8.68
CA LEU A 34 -35.12 15.66 9.06
C LEU A 34 -35.06 15.51 10.58
N GLU A 35 -34.80 14.30 11.06
CA GLU A 35 -34.58 13.95 12.47
C GLU A 35 -33.17 13.50 12.76
N ASN A 36 -32.60 12.67 11.90
CA ASN A 36 -31.29 12.04 12.06
C ASN A 36 -30.30 12.37 10.94
N VAL A 37 -30.82 12.65 9.74
CA VAL A 37 -29.99 13.03 8.58
C VAL A 37 -29.53 14.48 8.73
N ASN A 38 -28.19 14.67 8.64
CA ASN A 38 -27.66 16.02 8.76
C ASN A 38 -27.88 16.81 7.45
N SER A 39 -28.47 18.00 7.55
CA SER A 39 -28.68 18.88 6.40
C SER A 39 -27.38 19.23 5.64
N MET A 40 -26.22 19.21 6.31
CA MET A 40 -24.91 19.36 5.65
C MET A 40 -24.59 18.24 4.66
N GLU A 41 -25.02 17.02 4.91
CA GLU A 41 -24.80 15.90 3.99
C GLU A 41 -25.61 16.08 2.70
N LEU A 42 -26.79 16.65 2.81
CA LEU A 42 -27.65 16.97 1.69
C LEU A 42 -27.18 18.19 0.89
N SER A 43 -26.44 19.10 1.51
CA SER A 43 -25.92 20.31 0.85
C SER A 43 -24.94 19.99 -0.29
N GLY A 44 -24.18 18.91 -0.19
CA GLY A 44 -23.28 18.46 -1.25
C GLY A 44 -24.02 18.12 -2.56
N ILE A 45 -25.25 17.63 -2.46
CA ILE A 45 -26.07 17.23 -3.60
C ILE A 45 -26.89 18.39 -4.12
N THR A 46 -27.37 19.27 -3.24
CA THR A 46 -28.27 20.37 -3.61
C THR A 46 -27.54 21.62 -4.08
N SER A 47 -26.30 21.86 -3.59
CA SER A 47 -25.50 23.05 -3.96
C SER A 47 -25.31 23.27 -5.47
N PRO A 48 -25.11 22.23 -6.30
CA PRO A 48 -24.96 22.41 -7.74
C PRO A 48 -26.17 23.01 -8.43
N PHE A 49 -27.38 22.86 -7.86
CA PHE A 49 -28.63 23.31 -8.43
C PHE A 49 -29.01 24.75 -8.01
N ILE A 50 -28.41 25.26 -6.94
CA ILE A 50 -28.68 26.61 -6.45
C ILE A 50 -28.16 27.64 -7.46
N GLY A 51 -29.02 28.58 -7.84
CA GLY A 51 -28.72 29.62 -8.81
C GLY A 51 -29.02 29.26 -10.26
N GLN A 52 -29.30 27.97 -10.56
CA GLN A 52 -29.76 27.52 -11.89
C GLN A 52 -31.26 27.85 -12.12
N GLU A 53 -31.67 27.88 -13.36
CA GLU A 53 -33.08 28.09 -13.73
C GLU A 53 -33.86 26.78 -13.57
N PHE A 54 -35.03 26.82 -12.96
CA PHE A 54 -35.89 25.67 -12.77
C PHE A 54 -36.42 25.15 -14.11
N THR A 55 -36.09 23.92 -14.46
CA THR A 55 -36.57 23.17 -15.61
C THR A 55 -36.97 21.77 -15.17
N ASP A 56 -37.81 21.09 -15.94
CA ASP A 56 -38.21 19.69 -15.66
C ASP A 56 -36.99 18.77 -15.61
N GLU A 57 -36.05 18.93 -16.53
CA GLU A 57 -34.87 18.13 -16.62
C GLU A 57 -33.97 18.26 -15.36
N LEU A 58 -33.74 19.51 -14.94
CA LEU A 58 -32.96 19.81 -13.74
C LEU A 58 -33.67 19.30 -12.47
N TYR A 59 -34.97 19.47 -12.41
CA TYR A 59 -35.79 18.98 -11.29
C TYR A 59 -35.74 17.43 -11.19
N LEU A 60 -35.85 16.73 -12.33
CA LEU A 60 -35.76 15.28 -12.35
C LEU A 60 -34.35 14.80 -11.96
N ASP A 61 -33.29 15.49 -12.39
CA ASP A 61 -31.92 15.18 -11.95
C ASP A 61 -31.77 15.37 -10.44
N LEU A 62 -32.26 16.50 -9.89
CA LEU A 62 -32.26 16.75 -8.45
C LEU A 62 -33.03 15.65 -7.68
N LEU A 63 -34.23 15.32 -8.15
CA LEU A 63 -35.07 14.33 -7.51
C LEU A 63 -34.44 12.94 -7.55
N ASN A 64 -33.86 12.56 -8.71
CA ASN A 64 -33.13 11.30 -8.84
C ASN A 64 -31.93 11.22 -7.89
N ARG A 65 -31.21 12.32 -7.71
CA ARG A 65 -30.08 12.36 -6.74
C ARG A 65 -30.55 12.25 -5.31
N VAL A 66 -31.67 12.85 -4.95
CA VAL A 66 -32.26 12.72 -3.61
C VAL A 66 -32.72 11.27 -3.36
N TYR A 67 -33.37 10.63 -4.33
CA TYR A 67 -33.73 9.22 -4.21
C TYR A 67 -32.56 8.26 -4.22
N ALA A 68 -31.52 8.58 -4.97
CA ALA A 68 -30.31 7.75 -5.03
C ALA A 68 -29.55 7.66 -3.68
N LEU A 69 -29.81 8.59 -2.76
CA LEU A 69 -29.27 8.52 -1.39
C LEU A 69 -29.86 7.35 -0.58
N ASP A 70 -31.02 6.87 -0.97
CA ASP A 70 -31.76 5.80 -0.27
C ASP A 70 -32.04 6.10 1.22
N LEU A 71 -32.07 7.40 1.60
CA LEU A 71 -32.23 7.88 2.98
C LEU A 71 -33.68 8.01 3.41
N PHE A 72 -34.58 8.19 2.45
CA PHE A 72 -35.96 8.57 2.70
C PHE A 72 -36.96 7.48 2.26
N GLU A 73 -38.03 7.31 3.04
CA GLU A 73 -39.18 6.47 2.69
C GLU A 73 -40.13 7.21 1.77
N ASP A 74 -40.32 8.51 2.04
CA ASP A 74 -41.15 9.40 1.20
C ASP A 74 -40.46 10.75 1.02
N VAL A 75 -40.61 11.31 -0.18
CA VAL A 75 -40.08 12.62 -0.57
C VAL A 75 -41.16 13.38 -1.33
N SER A 76 -41.71 14.39 -0.70
CA SER A 76 -42.78 15.22 -1.27
C SER A 76 -42.28 16.64 -1.52
N PRO A 77 -41.99 17.03 -2.80
CA PRO A 77 -41.49 18.35 -3.15
C PRO A 77 -42.59 19.38 -3.24
N ILE A 78 -42.30 20.60 -2.81
CA ILE A 78 -43.16 21.77 -2.97
C ILE A 78 -42.35 22.96 -3.45
N ALA A 79 -42.81 23.71 -4.44
CA ALA A 79 -42.22 24.94 -4.89
C ALA A 79 -42.81 26.15 -4.12
N LEU A 80 -41.92 26.90 -3.46
CA LEU A 80 -42.29 28.11 -2.71
C LEU A 80 -41.61 29.34 -3.32
N PRO A 81 -42.28 30.57 -3.25
CA PRO A 81 -41.66 31.81 -3.68
C PRO A 81 -40.39 32.10 -2.86
N GLY A 82 -39.25 32.29 -3.52
CA GLY A 82 -37.99 32.59 -2.87
C GLY A 82 -37.80 34.04 -2.44
N ASP A 83 -38.65 34.95 -2.94
CA ASP A 83 -38.68 36.35 -2.61
C ASP A 83 -40.07 36.97 -2.70
N ALA A 84 -40.27 38.16 -2.16
CA ALA A 84 -41.57 38.83 -2.11
C ALA A 84 -42.14 39.20 -3.49
N LYS A 85 -41.32 39.16 -4.56
CA LYS A 85 -41.76 39.44 -5.94
C LYS A 85 -42.02 38.17 -6.74
N GLY A 86 -41.63 37.00 -6.21
CA GLY A 86 -41.76 35.74 -6.90
C GLY A 86 -40.79 35.58 -8.08
N ASP A 87 -39.62 36.27 -8.08
CA ASP A 87 -38.62 36.20 -9.14
C ASP A 87 -37.69 35.01 -8.98
N SER A 88 -37.70 34.33 -7.82
CA SER A 88 -36.95 33.14 -7.50
C SER A 88 -37.82 32.06 -6.87
N VAL A 89 -37.36 30.79 -6.90
CA VAL A 89 -38.07 29.63 -6.33
C VAL A 89 -37.20 28.98 -5.23
N VAL A 90 -37.88 28.57 -4.16
CA VAL A 90 -37.32 27.64 -3.17
C VAL A 90 -37.98 26.28 -3.36
N ILE A 91 -37.20 25.24 -3.49
CA ILE A 91 -37.72 23.87 -3.53
C ILE A 91 -37.64 23.33 -2.10
N GLU A 92 -38.79 23.02 -1.53
CA GLU A 92 -38.88 22.43 -0.20
C GLU A 92 -39.28 20.96 -0.34
N PHE A 93 -38.44 20.05 0.12
CA PHE A 93 -38.73 18.64 0.21
C PHE A 93 -39.23 18.33 1.62
N THR A 94 -40.49 17.90 1.72
CA THR A 94 -41.00 17.26 2.94
C THR A 94 -40.60 15.77 2.87
N VAL A 95 -39.78 15.31 3.80
CA VAL A 95 -39.21 13.97 3.77
C VAL A 95 -39.64 13.17 5.01
N VAL A 96 -39.73 11.85 4.81
CA VAL A 96 -39.86 10.88 5.89
C VAL A 96 -38.61 10.03 5.84
N GLU A 97 -37.80 10.11 6.90
CA GLU A 97 -36.54 9.33 6.96
C GLU A 97 -36.83 7.84 7.11
N LYS A 98 -36.06 7.00 6.44
CA LYS A 98 -36.06 5.56 6.70
C LYS A 98 -35.56 5.28 8.12
N PRO A 99 -36.08 4.25 8.77
CA PRO A 99 -35.65 3.89 10.10
C PRO A 99 -34.13 3.53 10.11
N PHE A 100 -33.45 3.89 11.17
CA PHE A 100 -32.03 3.60 11.34
C PHE A 100 -31.79 2.52 12.41
N VAL A 101 -30.65 1.86 12.31
CA VAL A 101 -30.24 0.83 13.27
C VAL A 101 -29.76 1.49 14.57
N SER A 102 -30.55 1.43 15.63
CA SER A 102 -30.16 1.97 16.93
C SER A 102 -29.17 1.10 17.67
N GLN A 103 -29.35 -0.20 17.62
CA GLN A 103 -28.50 -1.16 18.31
C GLN A 103 -28.41 -2.49 17.58
N LEU A 104 -27.20 -3.10 17.64
CA LEU A 104 -26.94 -4.46 17.18
C LEU A 104 -26.68 -5.36 18.39
N LYS A 105 -27.53 -6.38 18.56
CA LYS A 105 -27.43 -7.38 19.62
C LYS A 105 -27.09 -8.75 19.05
N PHE A 106 -26.36 -9.54 19.79
CA PHE A 106 -26.04 -10.92 19.49
C PHE A 106 -26.44 -11.80 20.66
N THR A 107 -27.18 -12.84 20.38
CA THR A 107 -27.63 -13.81 21.39
C THR A 107 -27.23 -15.22 20.98
N GLY A 108 -26.96 -16.07 21.96
CA GLY A 108 -26.56 -17.45 21.72
C GLY A 108 -25.10 -17.67 21.32
N ASN A 109 -24.31 -16.63 21.15
CA ASN A 109 -22.88 -16.66 20.84
C ASN A 109 -22.04 -16.97 22.07
N ARG A 110 -21.82 -18.24 22.39
CA ARG A 110 -21.04 -18.68 23.57
C ARG A 110 -19.55 -18.77 23.31
N HIS A 111 -19.14 -19.14 22.07
CA HIS A 111 -17.75 -19.42 21.72
C HIS A 111 -17.08 -18.30 20.91
N ILE A 112 -17.87 -17.46 20.24
CA ILE A 112 -17.34 -16.30 19.48
C ILE A 112 -17.78 -15.01 20.20
N ARG A 113 -16.81 -14.11 20.41
CA ARG A 113 -17.08 -12.85 21.10
C ARG A 113 -17.92 -11.91 20.23
N ALA A 114 -18.80 -11.13 20.86
CA ALA A 114 -19.60 -10.13 20.14
C ALA A 114 -18.76 -9.09 19.38
N SER A 115 -17.55 -8.78 19.84
CA SER A 115 -16.62 -7.89 19.11
C SER A 115 -16.15 -8.48 17.79
N GLU A 116 -15.95 -9.80 17.74
CA GLU A 116 -15.55 -10.52 16.52
C GLU A 116 -16.72 -10.64 15.54
N LEU A 117 -17.93 -10.86 16.04
CA LEU A 117 -19.15 -10.85 15.24
C LEU A 117 -19.40 -9.47 14.64
N LYS A 118 -19.25 -8.40 15.45
CA LYS A 118 -19.35 -7.02 14.96
C LYS A 118 -18.33 -6.69 13.87
N ALA A 119 -17.12 -7.25 13.94
CA ALA A 119 -16.10 -7.05 12.90
C ALA A 119 -16.40 -7.81 11.61
N ALA A 120 -17.20 -8.88 11.67
CA ALA A 120 -17.57 -9.70 10.51
C ALA A 120 -18.75 -9.13 9.71
N ILE A 121 -19.58 -8.32 10.31
CA ILE A 121 -20.76 -7.73 9.68
C ILE A 121 -20.49 -6.34 9.12
N SER A 122 -21.27 -5.95 8.13
CA SER A 122 -21.19 -4.67 7.44
C SER A 122 -22.05 -3.58 8.07
N THR A 123 -23.16 -3.95 8.71
CA THR A 123 -24.09 -3.01 9.36
C THR A 123 -23.51 -2.47 10.66
N LYS A 124 -23.66 -1.16 10.87
CA LYS A 124 -23.24 -0.46 12.08
C LYS A 124 -24.43 0.23 12.75
N ALA A 125 -24.30 0.54 14.04
CA ALA A 125 -25.24 1.42 14.70
C ALA A 125 -25.24 2.80 14.02
N LYS A 126 -26.41 3.37 13.83
CA LYS A 126 -26.72 4.58 13.06
C LYS A 126 -26.73 4.43 11.53
N ASP A 127 -26.47 3.26 10.98
CA ASP A 127 -26.74 3.01 9.56
C ASP A 127 -28.25 2.98 9.33
N ILE A 128 -28.68 3.36 8.13
CA ILE A 128 -30.06 3.17 7.70
C ILE A 128 -30.35 1.68 7.63
N TYR A 129 -31.51 1.29 8.12
CA TYR A 129 -31.92 -0.11 8.09
C TYR A 129 -32.14 -0.58 6.64
N ASN A 130 -31.46 -1.64 6.28
CA ASN A 130 -31.61 -2.32 5.00
C ASN A 130 -31.70 -3.83 5.24
N SER A 131 -32.86 -4.42 4.98
CA SER A 131 -33.11 -5.84 5.20
C SER A 131 -32.21 -6.76 4.41
N SER A 132 -31.82 -6.37 3.18
CA SER A 132 -30.89 -7.13 2.35
C SER A 132 -29.47 -7.13 2.95
N LYS A 133 -29.04 -6.02 3.53
CA LYS A 133 -27.76 -5.90 4.24
C LYS A 133 -27.74 -6.79 5.49
N ILE A 134 -28.85 -6.83 6.23
CA ILE A 134 -28.99 -7.71 7.41
C ILE A 134 -28.89 -9.19 7.01
N LEU A 135 -29.52 -9.60 5.89
CA LEU A 135 -29.39 -10.97 5.37
C LEU A 135 -27.94 -11.32 4.94
N LEU A 136 -27.20 -10.35 4.42
CA LEU A 136 -25.76 -10.54 4.12
C LEU A 136 -24.97 -10.68 5.42
N ASP A 137 -25.30 -9.92 6.44
CA ASP A 137 -24.64 -9.99 7.75
C ASP A 137 -24.94 -11.34 8.45
N GLU A 138 -26.15 -11.90 8.34
CA GLU A 138 -26.45 -13.26 8.81
C GLU A 138 -25.54 -14.30 8.14
N ARG A 139 -25.31 -14.16 6.82
CA ARG A 139 -24.40 -15.04 6.07
C ARG A 139 -22.96 -14.84 6.53
N ALA A 140 -22.52 -13.62 6.72
CA ALA A 140 -21.17 -13.31 7.21
C ALA A 140 -20.91 -13.91 8.60
N ILE A 141 -21.87 -13.79 9.51
CA ILE A 141 -21.80 -14.44 10.83
C ILE A 141 -21.73 -15.96 10.68
N ARG A 142 -22.61 -16.55 9.88
CA ARG A 142 -22.61 -18.01 9.62
C ARG A 142 -21.25 -18.45 9.05
N ASP A 143 -20.71 -17.75 8.07
CA ASP A 143 -19.43 -18.08 7.45
C ASP A 143 -18.26 -17.99 8.44
N LEU A 144 -18.32 -17.04 9.38
CA LEU A 144 -17.34 -16.95 10.47
C LEU A 144 -17.39 -18.19 11.37
N TYR A 145 -18.59 -18.66 11.71
CA TYR A 145 -18.77 -19.89 12.50
C TYR A 145 -18.32 -21.14 11.73
N LEU A 146 -18.66 -21.24 10.43
CA LEU A 146 -18.21 -22.34 9.57
C LEU A 146 -16.67 -22.38 9.47
N LYS A 147 -16.01 -21.22 9.34
CA LYS A 147 -14.53 -21.14 9.37
C LYS A 147 -13.92 -21.63 10.69
N LYS A 148 -14.66 -21.56 11.78
CA LYS A 148 -14.22 -22.05 13.10
C LYS A 148 -14.65 -23.49 13.40
N GLY A 149 -15.29 -24.16 12.42
CA GLY A 149 -15.68 -25.56 12.51
C GLY A 149 -17.06 -25.82 13.08
N TYR A 150 -17.92 -24.80 13.25
CA TYR A 150 -19.31 -24.98 13.69
C TYR A 150 -20.22 -25.28 12.47
N THR A 151 -20.22 -26.50 12.01
CA THR A 151 -20.88 -26.92 10.75
C THR A 151 -22.42 -26.84 10.81
N ASN A 152 -23.01 -26.93 12.00
CA ASN A 152 -24.45 -26.92 12.23
C ASN A 152 -24.99 -25.57 12.74
N VAL A 153 -24.20 -24.49 12.59
CA VAL A 153 -24.63 -23.17 13.02
C VAL A 153 -25.85 -22.68 12.25
N ARG A 154 -26.78 -22.09 12.99
CA ARG A 154 -27.93 -21.36 12.44
C ARG A 154 -27.89 -19.94 12.93
N VAL A 155 -28.12 -19.01 12.03
CA VAL A 155 -28.15 -17.57 12.32
C VAL A 155 -29.43 -17.04 11.72
N SER A 156 -30.18 -16.31 12.51
CA SER A 156 -31.37 -15.56 12.10
C SER A 156 -31.36 -14.20 12.77
N SER A 157 -32.01 -13.23 12.17
CA SER A 157 -32.18 -11.91 12.77
C SER A 157 -33.64 -11.63 13.11
N THR A 158 -33.85 -10.91 14.18
CA THR A 158 -35.13 -10.33 14.57
C THR A 158 -34.98 -8.82 14.72
N THR A 159 -36.00 -8.08 14.29
CA THR A 159 -36.02 -6.62 14.34
C THR A 159 -37.13 -6.13 15.20
N VAL A 160 -36.86 -5.15 16.04
CA VAL A 160 -37.87 -4.44 16.84
C VAL A 160 -37.79 -2.97 16.48
N GLU A 161 -38.90 -2.47 15.93
CA GLU A 161 -39.03 -1.05 15.55
C GLU A 161 -39.72 -0.26 16.65
N LYS A 162 -39.17 0.87 17.01
CA LYS A 162 -39.71 1.82 17.97
C LYS A 162 -39.21 3.24 17.65
N ASP A 163 -40.16 4.18 17.50
CA ASP A 163 -39.84 5.62 17.31
C ASP A 163 -38.86 5.87 16.15
N ASN A 164 -39.13 5.27 14.97
CA ASN A 164 -38.23 5.29 13.79
C ASN A 164 -36.81 4.72 13.99
N GLU A 165 -36.60 3.98 15.08
CA GLU A 165 -35.37 3.24 15.37
C GLU A 165 -35.61 1.74 15.27
N ILE A 166 -34.64 1.02 14.69
CA ILE A 166 -34.70 -0.45 14.62
C ILE A 166 -33.56 -1.04 15.45
N GLU A 167 -33.91 -1.82 16.42
CA GLU A 167 -33.00 -2.71 17.11
C GLU A 167 -32.90 -4.04 16.34
N VAL A 168 -31.71 -4.43 15.90
CA VAL A 168 -31.46 -5.71 15.22
C VAL A 168 -30.81 -6.68 16.21
N THR A 169 -31.45 -7.83 16.41
CA THR A 169 -30.89 -8.92 17.23
C THR A 169 -30.58 -10.10 16.34
N PHE A 170 -29.30 -10.49 16.27
CA PHE A 170 -28.87 -11.74 15.64
C PHE A 170 -28.96 -12.88 16.65
N GLU A 171 -29.81 -13.85 16.36
CA GLU A 171 -30.00 -15.05 17.15
C GLU A 171 -29.16 -16.18 16.58
N ILE A 172 -28.21 -16.70 17.37
CA ILE A 172 -27.23 -17.65 16.93
C ILE A 172 -27.43 -18.96 17.68
N SER A 173 -27.59 -20.03 16.95
CA SER A 173 -27.54 -21.39 17.47
C SER A 173 -26.25 -22.04 16.97
N GLU A 174 -25.20 -22.05 17.78
CA GLU A 174 -23.84 -22.43 17.35
C GLU A 174 -23.74 -23.91 16.95
N GLY A 175 -24.50 -24.79 17.58
CA GLY A 175 -24.30 -26.22 17.47
C GLY A 175 -22.97 -26.66 18.11
N ARG A 176 -22.53 -27.86 17.79
CA ARG A 176 -21.20 -28.36 18.20
C ARG A 176 -20.14 -28.01 17.18
N SER A 177 -18.94 -27.82 17.64
CA SER A 177 -17.78 -27.70 16.74
C SER A 177 -17.41 -29.08 16.19
N THR A 178 -17.06 -29.14 14.90
CA THR A 178 -16.55 -30.35 14.24
C THR A 178 -15.05 -30.17 14.03
N VAL A 179 -14.26 -31.09 14.53
CA VAL A 179 -12.80 -31.07 14.40
C VAL A 179 -12.30 -32.33 13.67
N VAL A 180 -11.32 -32.15 12.80
CA VAL A 180 -10.72 -33.24 12.06
C VAL A 180 -9.70 -33.95 12.94
N ARG A 181 -10.02 -35.21 13.33
CA ARG A 181 -9.17 -36.05 14.16
C ARG A 181 -8.13 -36.81 13.36
N GLU A 182 -8.57 -37.39 12.25
CA GLU A 182 -7.70 -38.19 11.39
C GLU A 182 -8.04 -37.96 9.92
N ILE A 183 -6.99 -37.97 9.09
CA ILE A 183 -7.10 -37.99 7.63
C ILE A 183 -6.32 -39.19 7.13
N SER A 184 -7.01 -40.06 6.39
CA SER A 184 -6.44 -41.30 5.81
C SER A 184 -6.74 -41.39 4.31
N PHE A 185 -6.02 -42.25 3.63
CA PHE A 185 -6.14 -42.45 2.19
C PHE A 185 -6.23 -43.96 1.89
N MET A 186 -7.03 -44.31 0.91
CA MET A 186 -7.16 -45.66 0.40
C MET A 186 -7.03 -45.64 -1.12
N GLY A 187 -6.32 -46.63 -1.68
CA GLY A 187 -6.07 -46.72 -3.11
C GLY A 187 -4.85 -45.97 -3.62
N ASN A 188 -4.16 -45.25 -2.75
CA ASN A 188 -2.93 -44.50 -3.07
C ASN A 188 -1.70 -45.45 -3.00
N THR A 189 -1.43 -46.15 -4.10
CA THR A 189 -0.33 -47.14 -4.18
C THR A 189 0.99 -46.50 -4.61
N VAL A 190 0.94 -45.45 -5.41
CA VAL A 190 2.11 -44.76 -6.01
C VAL A 190 2.57 -43.61 -5.15
N VAL A 191 1.64 -42.89 -4.53
CA VAL A 191 1.97 -41.71 -3.70
C VAL A 191 1.74 -42.02 -2.23
N SER A 192 2.73 -41.72 -1.39
CA SER A 192 2.61 -42.03 0.05
C SER A 192 1.53 -41.14 0.72
N SER A 193 0.81 -41.75 1.68
CA SER A 193 -0.19 -41.03 2.49
C SER A 193 0.40 -39.79 3.19
N LYS A 194 1.70 -39.83 3.56
CA LYS A 194 2.42 -38.71 4.15
C LYS A 194 2.52 -37.55 3.15
N THR A 195 2.83 -37.81 1.90
CA THR A 195 2.90 -36.81 0.83
C THR A 195 1.54 -36.20 0.58
N LEU A 196 0.50 -37.03 0.42
CA LEU A 196 -0.86 -36.58 0.20
C LEU A 196 -1.36 -35.70 1.37
N LYS A 197 -1.09 -36.12 2.61
CA LYS A 197 -1.45 -35.34 3.80
C LYS A 197 -0.76 -33.96 3.84
N GLY A 198 0.46 -33.87 3.27
CA GLY A 198 1.20 -32.59 3.15
C GLY A 198 0.56 -31.61 2.19
N LEU A 199 -0.22 -32.08 1.19
CA LEU A 199 -0.87 -31.24 0.18
C LEU A 199 -2.15 -30.59 0.69
N LEU A 200 -2.75 -31.16 1.75
CA LEU A 200 -4.06 -30.73 2.22
C LEU A 200 -3.95 -29.39 2.97
N SER A 201 -4.88 -28.50 2.71
CA SER A 201 -5.10 -27.28 3.49
C SER A 201 -5.74 -27.62 4.85
N MET A 202 -6.62 -28.64 4.87
CA MET A 202 -7.24 -29.15 6.09
C MET A 202 -6.20 -29.85 6.96
N LYS A 203 -6.14 -29.48 8.24
CA LYS A 203 -5.19 -30.06 9.21
C LYS A 203 -5.94 -30.79 10.32
N THR A 204 -5.31 -31.84 10.84
CA THR A 204 -5.81 -32.55 12.02
C THR A 204 -5.55 -31.75 13.30
N VAL A 205 -6.30 -32.01 14.36
CA VAL A 205 -6.05 -31.44 15.70
C VAL A 205 -4.61 -31.66 16.13
N GLY A 206 -3.93 -30.60 16.59
CA GLY A 206 -2.54 -30.61 17.02
C GLY A 206 -2.24 -29.44 17.99
N ILE A 207 -1.01 -29.34 18.45
CA ILE A 207 -0.60 -28.34 19.47
C ILE A 207 -0.88 -26.91 18.99
N PHE A 208 -0.69 -26.61 17.69
CA PHE A 208 -0.85 -25.28 17.10
C PHE A 208 -2.06 -25.15 16.17
N ASN A 209 -2.84 -26.23 16.00
CA ASN A 209 -3.99 -26.26 15.11
C ASN A 209 -5.20 -26.91 15.80
N LYS A 210 -6.32 -26.19 15.78
CA LYS A 210 -7.60 -26.67 16.36
C LYS A 210 -8.27 -27.75 15.52
N GLY A 211 -7.84 -27.98 14.27
CA GLY A 211 -8.39 -28.98 13.37
C GLY A 211 -9.84 -28.67 12.94
N ALA A 212 -10.23 -27.41 12.85
CA ALA A 212 -11.60 -27.02 12.47
C ALA A 212 -11.96 -27.57 11.09
N PHE A 213 -13.08 -28.27 10.98
CA PHE A 213 -13.57 -28.80 9.72
C PHE A 213 -14.26 -27.69 8.92
N GLN A 214 -13.91 -27.57 7.65
CA GLN A 214 -14.55 -26.67 6.69
C GLN A 214 -14.85 -27.42 5.40
N GLU A 215 -16.13 -27.46 4.99
CA GLU A 215 -16.58 -28.13 3.76
C GLU A 215 -15.91 -27.57 2.50
N SER A 216 -15.72 -26.23 2.44
CA SER A 216 -15.05 -25.58 1.33
C SER A 216 -13.60 -26.02 1.16
N GLN A 217 -12.90 -26.27 2.25
CA GLN A 217 -11.53 -26.78 2.19
C GLN A 217 -11.46 -28.22 1.73
N LEU A 218 -12.47 -29.01 2.01
CA LEU A 218 -12.53 -30.40 1.53
C LEU A 218 -12.51 -30.47 -0.01
N GLU A 219 -13.26 -29.57 -0.67
CA GLU A 219 -13.27 -29.52 -2.14
C GLU A 219 -11.93 -29.02 -2.70
N ILE A 220 -11.31 -28.05 -2.05
CA ILE A 220 -9.95 -27.59 -2.41
C ILE A 220 -8.93 -28.72 -2.25
N ASP A 221 -9.01 -29.46 -1.17
CA ASP A 221 -8.11 -30.59 -0.90
C ASP A 221 -8.29 -31.72 -1.94
N LYS A 222 -9.51 -32.04 -2.35
CA LYS A 222 -9.76 -32.98 -3.47
C LYS A 222 -9.06 -32.52 -4.73
N GLN A 223 -9.23 -31.26 -5.12
CA GLN A 223 -8.61 -30.69 -6.32
C GLN A 223 -7.08 -30.70 -6.20
N SER A 224 -6.54 -30.44 -5.02
CA SER A 224 -5.10 -30.48 -4.76
C SER A 224 -4.52 -31.89 -4.92
N ILE A 225 -5.24 -32.92 -4.44
CA ILE A 225 -4.85 -34.32 -4.64
C ILE A 225 -4.89 -34.68 -6.13
N ILE A 226 -5.98 -34.38 -6.83
CA ILE A 226 -6.16 -34.65 -8.27
C ILE A 226 -5.05 -33.96 -9.06
N ALA A 227 -4.83 -32.65 -8.85
CA ALA A 227 -3.79 -31.89 -9.54
C ALA A 227 -2.39 -32.45 -9.30
N TYR A 228 -2.10 -32.91 -8.07
CA TYR A 228 -0.83 -33.53 -7.75
C TYR A 228 -0.54 -34.78 -8.56
N TYR A 229 -1.54 -35.65 -8.74
CA TYR A 229 -1.45 -36.85 -9.56
C TYR A 229 -1.37 -36.52 -11.05
N GLN A 230 -2.21 -35.61 -11.54
CA GLN A 230 -2.22 -35.16 -12.94
C GLN A 230 -0.88 -34.53 -13.34
N ASN A 231 -0.23 -33.81 -12.44
CA ASN A 231 1.12 -33.26 -12.65
C ASN A 231 2.22 -34.32 -12.69
N ARG A 232 1.86 -35.58 -12.42
CA ARG A 232 2.75 -36.77 -12.47
C ARG A 232 2.29 -37.82 -13.49
N GLY A 233 1.42 -37.39 -14.40
CA GLY A 233 0.97 -38.21 -15.52
C GLY A 233 -0.24 -39.12 -15.26
N TYR A 234 -0.79 -39.09 -14.06
CA TYR A 234 -2.00 -39.85 -13.73
C TYR A 234 -3.25 -39.05 -14.06
N VAL A 235 -3.51 -38.86 -15.36
CA VAL A 235 -4.57 -37.96 -15.82
C VAL A 235 -5.98 -38.44 -15.54
N ASP A 236 -6.15 -39.76 -15.41
CA ASP A 236 -7.44 -40.42 -15.13
C ASP A 236 -7.68 -40.63 -13.63
N VAL A 237 -6.89 -39.98 -12.77
CA VAL A 237 -7.08 -40.00 -11.32
C VAL A 237 -8.46 -39.48 -10.95
N SER A 238 -9.10 -40.17 -10.04
CA SER A 238 -10.39 -39.71 -9.48
C SER A 238 -10.47 -40.02 -7.97
N ILE A 239 -11.19 -39.21 -7.26
CA ILE A 239 -11.58 -39.46 -5.88
C ILE A 239 -12.98 -40.11 -5.95
N LEU A 240 -13.04 -41.42 -5.71
CA LEU A 240 -14.29 -42.19 -5.82
C LEU A 240 -15.24 -41.83 -4.69
N ASP A 241 -14.74 -41.62 -3.49
CA ASP A 241 -15.53 -41.28 -2.31
C ASP A 241 -14.68 -40.56 -1.25
N VAL A 242 -15.35 -39.81 -0.38
CA VAL A 242 -14.78 -39.25 0.84
C VAL A 242 -15.61 -39.74 2.02
N VAL A 243 -15.17 -40.88 2.59
CA VAL A 243 -15.84 -41.48 3.73
C VAL A 243 -15.62 -40.62 4.98
N ARG A 244 -16.72 -40.27 5.66
CA ARG A 244 -16.72 -39.44 6.86
C ARG A 244 -17.30 -40.23 8.01
N THR A 245 -16.54 -40.39 9.09
CA THR A 245 -16.99 -41.02 10.33
C THR A 245 -16.94 -40.00 11.46
N VAL A 246 -18.08 -39.72 12.06
CA VAL A 246 -18.21 -38.74 13.15
C VAL A 246 -18.36 -39.52 14.47
N THR A 247 -17.56 -39.10 15.46
CA THR A 247 -17.63 -39.59 16.84
C THR A 247 -17.75 -38.43 17.81
N TYR A 248 -18.66 -38.52 18.76
CA TYR A 248 -18.80 -37.48 19.79
C TYR A 248 -17.76 -37.61 20.88
N ASN A 249 -17.05 -36.53 21.16
CA ASN A 249 -16.10 -36.45 22.27
C ASN A 249 -16.75 -35.68 23.44
N GLU A 250 -17.14 -36.43 24.50
CA GLU A 250 -17.80 -35.84 25.68
C GLU A 250 -16.89 -34.87 26.47
N LYS A 251 -15.56 -35.11 26.45
CA LYS A 251 -14.61 -34.32 27.20
C LYS A 251 -14.47 -32.88 26.64
N ASP A 252 -14.45 -32.77 25.32
CA ASP A 252 -14.21 -31.50 24.63
C ASP A 252 -15.49 -30.91 24.03
N ASP A 253 -16.66 -31.57 24.24
CA ASP A 253 -17.99 -31.22 23.70
C ASP A 253 -17.95 -30.88 22.19
N CYS A 254 -17.28 -31.73 21.41
CA CYS A 254 -17.10 -31.56 19.98
C CYS A 254 -17.35 -32.86 19.22
N ASP A 255 -17.68 -32.74 17.94
CA ASP A 255 -17.77 -33.84 17.01
C ASP A 255 -16.37 -34.05 16.38
N GLU A 256 -15.78 -35.25 16.61
CA GLU A 256 -14.53 -35.65 15.97
C GLU A 256 -14.81 -36.33 14.64
N LEU A 257 -14.27 -35.79 13.57
CA LEU A 257 -14.43 -36.25 12.20
C LEU A 257 -13.16 -36.96 11.72
N ASN A 258 -13.32 -38.22 11.32
CA ASN A 258 -12.32 -38.98 10.57
C ASN A 258 -12.68 -38.94 9.09
N ILE A 259 -11.73 -38.54 8.24
CA ILE A 259 -11.89 -38.41 6.81
C ILE A 259 -11.01 -39.42 6.10
N GLN A 260 -11.61 -40.23 5.19
CA GLN A 260 -10.87 -41.11 4.34
C GLN A 260 -11.13 -40.80 2.87
N TYR A 261 -10.11 -40.43 2.14
CA TYR A 261 -10.17 -40.26 0.69
C TYR A 261 -9.95 -41.60 0.00
N VAL A 262 -10.91 -42.02 -0.82
CA VAL A 262 -10.81 -43.22 -1.63
C VAL A 262 -10.39 -42.81 -3.04
N ILE A 263 -9.16 -43.14 -3.39
CA ILE A 263 -8.49 -42.70 -4.62
C ILE A 263 -8.41 -43.83 -5.62
N GLN A 264 -8.72 -43.54 -6.86
CA GLN A 264 -8.40 -44.38 -8.01
C GLN A 264 -7.33 -43.63 -8.82
N GLU A 265 -6.09 -44.13 -8.76
CA GLU A 265 -4.92 -43.44 -9.33
C GLU A 265 -4.91 -43.45 -10.87
N GLY A 266 -5.46 -44.48 -11.48
CA GLY A 266 -5.38 -44.68 -12.93
C GLY A 266 -4.00 -45.11 -13.44
N ALA A 267 -3.79 -45.02 -14.73
CA ALA A 267 -2.49 -45.30 -15.36
C ALA A 267 -1.66 -44.01 -15.50
N GLN A 268 -0.33 -44.16 -15.45
CA GLN A 268 0.59 -43.07 -15.74
C GLN A 268 0.78 -42.99 -17.27
N TYR A 269 0.62 -41.75 -17.81
CA TYR A 269 0.77 -41.44 -19.22
C TYR A 269 2.08 -40.69 -19.48
N ILE A 270 2.62 -40.92 -20.67
CA ILE A 270 3.79 -40.24 -21.22
C ILE A 270 3.31 -39.29 -22.33
N PHE A 271 3.90 -38.11 -22.38
CA PHE A 271 3.64 -37.13 -23.45
C PHE A 271 4.30 -37.59 -24.74
N SER A 272 3.53 -37.79 -25.80
CA SER A 272 4.02 -38.23 -27.11
C SER A 272 4.13 -37.10 -28.12
N GLY A 273 3.79 -35.89 -27.73
CA GLY A 273 3.98 -34.67 -28.54
C GLY A 273 2.74 -33.81 -28.66
N ILE A 274 2.97 -32.62 -29.17
CA ILE A 274 1.92 -31.68 -29.57
C ILE A 274 2.09 -31.31 -31.05
N THR A 275 1.00 -31.26 -31.77
CA THR A 275 0.90 -30.73 -33.11
C THR A 275 0.07 -29.46 -33.11
N PHE A 276 0.44 -28.50 -33.92
CA PHE A 276 -0.32 -27.28 -34.11
C PHE A 276 -0.94 -27.29 -35.52
N THR A 277 -2.21 -26.94 -35.61
CA THR A 277 -2.94 -26.87 -36.88
C THR A 277 -3.64 -25.53 -36.97
N GLY A 278 -3.54 -24.90 -38.15
CA GLY A 278 -4.14 -23.59 -38.44
C GLY A 278 -3.25 -22.39 -38.07
N ASN A 279 -2.06 -22.62 -37.51
CA ASN A 279 -1.09 -21.56 -37.20
C ASN A 279 -0.33 -21.13 -38.48
N THR A 280 -0.61 -19.92 -38.95
CA THR A 280 0.09 -19.30 -40.10
C THR A 280 0.91 -18.07 -39.66
N ILE A 281 0.54 -17.45 -38.54
CA ILE A 281 1.17 -16.23 -38.01
C ILE A 281 2.47 -16.55 -37.30
N PHE A 282 2.44 -17.54 -36.40
CA PHE A 282 3.63 -18.02 -35.69
C PHE A 282 4.01 -19.42 -36.13
N SER A 283 5.31 -19.66 -36.27
CA SER A 283 5.79 -20.96 -36.72
C SER A 283 5.54 -22.04 -35.66
N THR A 284 5.37 -23.28 -36.13
CA THR A 284 5.21 -24.44 -35.23
C THR A 284 6.38 -24.55 -34.24
N GLU A 285 7.62 -24.22 -34.65
CA GLU A 285 8.81 -24.25 -33.82
C GLU A 285 8.73 -23.21 -32.67
N GLN A 286 8.24 -22.00 -33.01
CA GLN A 286 8.03 -20.94 -31.96
C GLN A 286 7.00 -21.39 -30.97
N LEU A 287 5.84 -21.88 -31.39
CA LEU A 287 4.77 -22.35 -30.50
C LEU A 287 5.22 -23.56 -29.69
N ARG A 288 5.92 -24.51 -30.33
CA ARG A 288 6.45 -25.70 -29.64
C ARG A 288 7.47 -25.33 -28.56
N GLY A 289 8.28 -24.29 -28.78
CA GLY A 289 9.25 -23.76 -27.81
C GLY A 289 8.62 -23.23 -26.51
N LEU A 290 7.35 -22.85 -26.53
CA LEU A 290 6.61 -22.37 -25.35
C LEU A 290 6.10 -23.52 -24.48
N ILE A 291 5.96 -24.72 -25.05
CA ILE A 291 5.52 -25.92 -24.34
C ILE A 291 6.71 -26.52 -23.60
N LYS A 292 6.71 -26.47 -22.29
CA LYS A 292 7.80 -26.92 -21.40
C LYS A 292 7.80 -28.43 -21.14
N LEU A 293 7.25 -29.23 -22.08
CA LEU A 293 7.27 -30.70 -22.06
C LEU A 293 7.96 -31.20 -23.32
N GLN A 294 8.83 -32.20 -23.18
CA GLN A 294 9.48 -32.88 -24.30
C GLN A 294 8.78 -34.22 -24.58
N ASP A 295 8.88 -34.67 -25.83
CA ASP A 295 8.34 -35.97 -26.23
C ASP A 295 9.07 -37.10 -25.44
N GLY A 296 8.31 -37.93 -24.78
CA GLY A 296 8.82 -38.96 -23.88
C GLY A 296 8.83 -38.61 -22.39
N ASP A 297 8.57 -37.36 -22.04
CA ASP A 297 8.40 -36.94 -20.65
C ASP A 297 7.13 -37.55 -20.03
N VAL A 298 7.13 -37.75 -18.72
CA VAL A 298 5.89 -38.00 -17.99
C VAL A 298 4.95 -36.81 -18.16
N PHE A 299 3.71 -37.08 -18.59
CA PHE A 299 2.77 -35.99 -18.87
C PHE A 299 2.48 -35.21 -17.59
N ASN A 300 2.81 -33.95 -17.60
CA ASN A 300 2.54 -33.00 -16.50
C ASN A 300 1.49 -31.99 -16.95
N LEU A 301 0.25 -32.17 -16.46
CA LEU A 301 -0.89 -31.35 -16.89
C LEU A 301 -0.68 -29.86 -16.58
N GLY A 302 -0.15 -29.52 -15.41
CA GLY A 302 0.07 -28.12 -15.03
C GLY A 302 1.09 -27.45 -15.96
N ARG A 303 2.24 -28.07 -16.21
CA ARG A 303 3.24 -27.53 -17.15
C ARG A 303 2.71 -27.46 -18.59
N PHE A 304 1.87 -28.41 -18.95
CA PHE A 304 1.24 -28.41 -20.27
C PHE A 304 0.27 -27.23 -20.40
N GLN A 305 -0.61 -27.03 -19.42
CA GLN A 305 -1.54 -25.89 -19.39
C GLN A 305 -0.80 -24.53 -19.36
N GLU A 306 0.28 -24.41 -18.58
CA GLU A 306 1.15 -23.23 -18.60
C GLU A 306 1.69 -22.93 -20.01
N GLY A 307 2.08 -24.00 -20.74
CA GLY A 307 2.53 -23.87 -22.12
C GLY A 307 1.43 -23.41 -23.06
N LEU A 308 0.21 -23.95 -22.95
CA LEU A 308 -0.93 -23.52 -23.74
C LEU A 308 -1.31 -22.06 -23.46
N VAL A 309 -1.27 -21.65 -22.20
CA VAL A 309 -1.49 -20.25 -21.82
C VAL A 309 -0.40 -19.36 -22.43
N ALA A 310 0.87 -19.78 -22.41
CA ALA A 310 1.95 -19.03 -23.04
C ALA A 310 1.77 -18.88 -24.57
N VAL A 311 1.25 -19.93 -25.25
CA VAL A 311 0.87 -19.85 -26.67
C VAL A 311 -0.24 -18.86 -26.88
N THR A 312 -1.31 -18.91 -26.10
CA THR A 312 -2.44 -17.98 -26.19
C THR A 312 -1.99 -16.54 -25.90
N ASP A 313 -1.17 -16.34 -24.87
CA ASP A 313 -0.63 -15.02 -24.50
C ASP A 313 0.27 -14.44 -25.61
N LEU A 314 1.02 -15.28 -26.35
CA LEU A 314 1.80 -14.82 -27.51
C LEU A 314 0.89 -14.21 -28.59
N TYR A 315 -0.24 -14.84 -28.89
CA TYR A 315 -1.21 -14.31 -29.84
C TYR A 315 -1.86 -13.01 -29.32
N PHE A 316 -2.33 -13.03 -28.07
CA PHE A 316 -2.95 -11.85 -27.44
C PHE A 316 -2.00 -10.67 -27.37
N GLU A 317 -0.73 -10.90 -27.02
CA GLU A 317 0.29 -9.83 -26.95
C GLU A 317 0.53 -9.17 -28.30
N ASN A 318 0.34 -9.93 -29.39
CA ASN A 318 0.48 -9.43 -30.76
C ASN A 318 -0.84 -8.95 -31.36
N GLY A 319 -1.89 -8.78 -30.59
CA GLY A 319 -3.17 -8.20 -30.99
C GLY A 319 -4.21 -9.19 -31.51
N TYR A 320 -3.95 -10.48 -31.51
CA TYR A 320 -4.89 -11.49 -32.03
C TYR A 320 -5.87 -11.94 -30.94
N THR A 321 -6.78 -11.05 -30.55
CA THR A 321 -7.69 -11.26 -29.39
C THR A 321 -8.90 -12.14 -29.75
N SER A 322 -9.28 -12.21 -31.01
CA SER A 322 -10.46 -12.94 -31.50
C SER A 322 -10.14 -14.36 -31.97
N ASN A 323 -8.90 -14.84 -31.78
CA ASN A 323 -8.49 -16.18 -32.17
C ASN A 323 -9.20 -17.22 -31.30
N TYR A 324 -9.53 -18.34 -31.92
CA TYR A 324 -10.10 -19.48 -31.22
C TYR A 324 -9.06 -20.60 -31.08
N PHE A 325 -8.94 -21.13 -29.86
CA PHE A 325 -7.97 -22.15 -29.46
C PHE A 325 -8.67 -23.36 -28.93
N ASN A 326 -8.37 -24.53 -29.51
CA ASN A 326 -8.99 -25.80 -29.08
C ASN A 326 -7.94 -26.92 -28.98
N PRO A 327 -7.53 -27.30 -27.73
CA PRO A 327 -6.68 -28.48 -27.53
C PRO A 327 -7.52 -29.76 -27.66
N VAL A 328 -7.17 -30.62 -28.61
CA VAL A 328 -7.78 -31.92 -28.79
C VAL A 328 -6.80 -32.99 -28.32
N GLU A 329 -7.11 -33.60 -27.18
CA GLU A 329 -6.30 -34.69 -26.61
C GLU A 329 -6.61 -36.02 -27.25
N SER A 330 -5.58 -36.80 -27.58
CA SER A 330 -5.67 -38.18 -28.03
C SER A 330 -4.94 -39.09 -27.04
N LYS A 331 -5.71 -39.86 -26.28
CA LYS A 331 -5.17 -40.83 -25.30
C LYS A 331 -5.13 -42.24 -25.90
N ASN A 332 -3.98 -42.89 -25.85
CA ASN A 332 -3.83 -44.30 -26.17
C ASN A 332 -3.60 -45.09 -24.87
N ALA A 333 -4.61 -45.87 -24.46
CA ALA A 333 -4.57 -46.63 -23.21
C ALA A 333 -3.60 -47.82 -23.27
N GLU A 334 -3.34 -48.38 -24.47
CA GLU A 334 -2.45 -49.55 -24.63
C GLU A 334 -0.97 -49.09 -24.51
N THR A 335 -0.60 -48.02 -25.18
CA THR A 335 0.77 -47.47 -25.15
C THR A 335 1.00 -46.51 -23.98
N ARG A 336 -0.06 -46.14 -23.27
CA ARG A 336 -0.04 -45.13 -22.19
C ARG A 336 0.56 -43.80 -22.63
N GLN A 337 0.16 -43.36 -23.83
CA GLN A 337 0.64 -42.13 -24.43
C GLN A 337 -0.48 -41.10 -24.60
N ILE A 338 -0.14 -39.84 -24.44
CA ILE A 338 -1.02 -38.68 -24.73
C ILE A 338 -0.36 -37.83 -25.79
N ALA A 339 -1.08 -37.68 -26.92
CA ALA A 339 -0.77 -36.65 -27.92
C ALA A 339 -1.83 -35.55 -27.88
N VAL A 340 -1.45 -34.32 -28.22
CA VAL A 340 -2.40 -33.23 -28.30
C VAL A 340 -2.30 -32.57 -29.67
N ASN A 341 -3.44 -32.33 -30.30
CA ASN A 341 -3.54 -31.45 -31.47
C ASN A 341 -4.13 -30.11 -31.01
N PHE A 342 -3.32 -29.05 -31.07
CA PHE A 342 -3.78 -27.70 -30.72
C PHE A 342 -4.25 -26.98 -31.98
N MET A 343 -5.57 -26.96 -32.15
CA MET A 343 -6.21 -26.30 -33.27
C MET A 343 -6.33 -24.81 -33.00
N ILE A 344 -5.82 -24.01 -33.93
CA ILE A 344 -5.83 -22.55 -33.87
C ILE A 344 -6.62 -22.05 -35.08
N MET A 345 -7.65 -21.25 -34.81
CA MET A 345 -8.33 -20.48 -35.88
C MET A 345 -7.89 -19.03 -35.74
N GLU A 346 -7.00 -18.62 -36.65
CA GLU A 346 -6.42 -17.30 -36.63
C GLU A 346 -7.37 -16.30 -37.31
N ASN A 347 -7.67 -15.24 -36.58
CA ASN A 347 -8.45 -14.10 -37.02
C ASN A 347 -7.53 -12.89 -37.25
N PRO A 348 -7.99 -11.84 -37.96
CA PRO A 348 -7.22 -10.61 -38.11
C PRO A 348 -6.81 -9.97 -36.80
N ARG A 349 -5.75 -9.18 -36.87
CA ARG A 349 -5.21 -8.47 -35.72
C ARG A 349 -6.15 -7.36 -35.24
N SER A 350 -6.44 -7.33 -33.94
CA SER A 350 -7.30 -6.32 -33.34
C SER A 350 -6.54 -5.04 -33.02
N HIS A 351 -7.18 -3.92 -33.31
CA HIS A 351 -6.71 -2.59 -32.92
C HIS A 351 -7.64 -1.97 -31.90
N ILE A 352 -7.10 -1.12 -31.03
CA ILE A 352 -7.88 -0.37 -30.05
C ILE A 352 -8.63 0.74 -30.84
N GLU A 353 -9.95 0.71 -30.82
CA GLU A 353 -10.76 1.75 -31.41
C GLU A 353 -10.88 2.94 -30.45
N ASN A 354 -11.41 2.69 -29.26
CA ASN A 354 -11.61 3.71 -28.22
C ASN A 354 -11.15 3.23 -26.85
N ILE A 355 -10.81 4.19 -25.99
CA ILE A 355 -10.56 3.96 -24.58
C ILE A 355 -11.63 4.75 -23.81
N PHE A 356 -12.53 4.03 -23.16
CA PHE A 356 -13.60 4.62 -22.34
C PHE A 356 -13.23 4.54 -20.86
N ILE A 357 -13.45 5.64 -20.17
CA ILE A 357 -13.22 5.77 -18.75
C ILE A 357 -14.58 5.98 -18.07
N LYS A 358 -14.86 5.20 -17.03
CA LYS A 358 -16.10 5.27 -16.23
C LYS A 358 -15.79 5.29 -14.75
N GLY A 359 -16.55 6.05 -13.98
CA GLY A 359 -16.44 6.10 -12.52
C GLY A 359 -15.42 7.11 -11.97
N ASN A 360 -14.81 7.94 -12.82
CA ASN A 360 -13.91 9.02 -12.42
C ASN A 360 -14.69 10.33 -12.21
N GLU A 361 -15.27 10.53 -11.04
CA GLU A 361 -16.04 11.73 -10.72
C GLU A 361 -15.16 12.96 -10.46
N LYS A 362 -14.05 12.78 -9.74
CA LYS A 362 -13.09 13.82 -9.36
C LYS A 362 -11.91 13.89 -10.33
N THR A 363 -11.31 12.75 -10.65
CA THR A 363 -10.07 12.67 -11.45
C THR A 363 -10.36 12.97 -12.92
N LYS A 364 -9.61 13.87 -13.52
CA LYS A 364 -9.76 14.24 -14.92
C LYS A 364 -9.25 13.12 -15.85
N ASP A 365 -9.91 12.90 -16.98
CA ASP A 365 -9.59 11.84 -17.96
C ASP A 365 -8.13 11.88 -18.38
N TYR A 366 -7.57 13.07 -18.65
CA TYR A 366 -6.19 13.19 -19.09
C TYR A 366 -5.17 12.69 -18.04
N VAL A 367 -5.54 12.68 -16.76
CA VAL A 367 -4.69 12.14 -15.67
C VAL A 367 -4.63 10.62 -15.75
N ILE A 368 -5.72 10.00 -16.18
CA ILE A 368 -5.83 8.55 -16.37
C ILE A 368 -5.16 8.15 -17.67
N LEU A 369 -5.52 8.80 -18.77
CA LEU A 369 -5.02 8.47 -20.11
C LEU A 369 -3.50 8.55 -20.22
N ARG A 370 -2.87 9.54 -19.61
CA ARG A 370 -1.41 9.71 -19.65
C ARG A 370 -0.62 8.59 -18.95
N GLU A 371 -1.25 7.82 -18.09
CA GLU A 371 -0.62 6.67 -17.40
C GLU A 371 -0.74 5.37 -18.23
N LEU A 372 -1.55 5.38 -19.28
CA LEU A 372 -1.76 4.24 -20.16
C LEU A 372 -0.73 4.27 -21.31
N PRO A 373 0.04 3.18 -21.51
CA PRO A 373 0.96 3.08 -22.64
C PRO A 373 0.25 2.58 -23.92
N ILE A 374 -1.03 2.96 -24.09
CA ILE A 374 -1.90 2.63 -25.22
C ILE A 374 -2.64 3.87 -25.71
N GLU A 375 -2.86 3.94 -27.01
CA GLU A 375 -3.64 4.99 -27.66
C GLU A 375 -4.64 4.36 -28.65
N SER A 376 -5.67 5.13 -29.05
CA SER A 376 -6.58 4.74 -30.13
C SER A 376 -5.81 4.52 -31.43
N GLY A 377 -6.08 3.41 -32.12
CA GLY A 377 -5.35 2.95 -33.29
C GLY A 377 -4.18 2.00 -32.99
N ASP A 378 -3.73 1.90 -31.77
CA ASP A 378 -2.68 0.95 -31.38
C ASP A 378 -3.15 -0.50 -31.59
N ILE A 379 -2.19 -1.39 -31.85
CA ILE A 379 -2.43 -2.84 -31.79
C ILE A 379 -2.71 -3.20 -30.32
N PHE A 380 -3.73 -4.01 -30.10
CA PHE A 380 -4.02 -4.52 -28.77
C PHE A 380 -2.81 -5.27 -28.22
N SER A 381 -2.42 -4.96 -26.99
CA SER A 381 -1.37 -5.64 -26.24
C SER A 381 -1.78 -5.82 -24.79
N LYS A 382 -1.86 -7.08 -24.33
CA LYS A 382 -2.17 -7.43 -22.95
C LYS A 382 -1.17 -6.83 -21.96
N THR A 383 0.12 -6.89 -22.29
CA THR A 383 1.21 -6.35 -21.46
C THR A 383 1.11 -4.84 -21.31
N LYS A 384 0.84 -4.10 -22.41
CA LYS A 384 0.65 -2.65 -22.33
C LYS A 384 -0.55 -2.28 -21.44
N ILE A 385 -1.68 -2.97 -21.59
CA ILE A 385 -2.88 -2.73 -20.76
C ILE A 385 -2.55 -3.02 -19.30
N THR A 386 -1.98 -4.18 -18.99
CA THR A 386 -1.60 -4.54 -17.62
C THR A 386 -0.61 -3.54 -17.00
N THR A 387 0.32 -3.01 -17.81
CA THR A 387 1.25 -1.97 -17.38
C THR A 387 0.50 -0.67 -17.07
N GLY A 388 -0.43 -0.27 -17.91
CA GLY A 388 -1.30 0.90 -17.65
C GLY A 388 -2.12 0.75 -16.38
N LEU A 389 -2.74 -0.41 -16.16
CA LEU A 389 -3.49 -0.69 -14.94
C LEU A 389 -2.59 -0.60 -13.69
N ARG A 390 -1.39 -1.16 -13.76
CA ARG A 390 -0.40 -1.04 -12.67
C ARG A 390 0.01 0.41 -12.42
N ASN A 391 0.21 1.22 -13.46
CA ASN A 391 0.51 2.63 -13.32
C ASN A 391 -0.64 3.38 -12.62
N LEU A 392 -1.88 3.15 -13.05
CA LEU A 392 -3.07 3.73 -12.43
C LEU A 392 -3.23 3.30 -10.97
N PHE A 393 -3.02 2.02 -10.66
CA PHE A 393 -3.06 1.51 -9.29
C PHE A 393 -2.01 2.18 -8.39
N ASN A 394 -0.81 2.43 -8.93
CA ASN A 394 0.27 3.09 -8.21
C ASN A 394 -0.01 4.57 -7.89
N LEU A 395 -0.95 5.22 -8.57
CA LEU A 395 -1.39 6.57 -8.22
C LEU A 395 -2.12 6.60 -6.88
N GLN A 396 -2.73 5.49 -6.48
CA GLN A 396 -3.57 5.36 -5.28
C GLN A 396 -4.78 6.32 -5.27
N TYR A 397 -5.32 6.63 -6.45
CA TYR A 397 -6.54 7.43 -6.59
C TYR A 397 -7.79 6.55 -6.67
N PHE A 398 -7.61 5.26 -6.91
CA PHE A 398 -8.68 4.30 -7.15
C PHE A 398 -8.60 3.12 -6.18
N SER A 399 -9.75 2.73 -5.61
CA SER A 399 -9.91 1.51 -4.79
C SER A 399 -10.05 0.26 -5.65
N ALA A 400 -10.66 0.40 -6.83
CA ALA A 400 -10.80 -0.65 -7.81
C ALA A 400 -10.56 -0.13 -9.23
N ILE A 401 -9.96 -0.97 -10.08
CA ILE A 401 -9.74 -0.72 -11.51
C ILE A 401 -10.06 -2.00 -12.24
N VAL A 402 -11.17 -2.04 -12.96
CA VAL A 402 -11.64 -3.23 -13.69
C VAL A 402 -11.64 -2.93 -15.20
N PRO A 403 -10.69 -3.50 -15.95
CA PRO A 403 -10.69 -3.37 -17.40
C PRO A 403 -11.70 -4.33 -18.02
N GLU A 404 -12.42 -3.87 -19.04
CA GLU A 404 -13.26 -4.68 -19.92
C GLU A 404 -12.81 -4.45 -21.35
N ILE A 405 -12.70 -5.54 -22.12
CA ILE A 405 -12.42 -5.49 -23.55
C ILE A 405 -13.71 -5.88 -24.25
N VAL A 406 -14.27 -4.95 -24.98
CA VAL A 406 -15.52 -5.16 -25.72
C VAL A 406 -15.27 -5.06 -27.23
N ALA A 407 -16.13 -5.68 -28.03
CA ALA A 407 -16.06 -5.56 -29.47
C ALA A 407 -16.31 -4.10 -29.88
N GLY A 408 -15.51 -3.60 -30.82
CA GLY A 408 -15.65 -2.28 -31.42
C GLY A 408 -16.69 -2.25 -32.55
N SER A 409 -16.65 -1.18 -33.31
CA SER A 409 -17.60 -0.96 -34.41
C SER A 409 -17.40 -1.92 -35.60
N GLU A 410 -16.22 -2.50 -35.76
CA GLU A 410 -15.87 -3.47 -36.81
C GLU A 410 -15.20 -4.71 -36.23
N GLU A 411 -15.14 -5.81 -36.97
CA GLU A 411 -14.67 -7.14 -36.54
C GLU A 411 -13.24 -7.13 -35.95
N ASN A 412 -12.39 -6.20 -36.38
CA ASN A 412 -10.99 -6.12 -35.96
C ASN A 412 -10.72 -4.96 -34.99
N LEU A 413 -11.77 -4.33 -34.47
CA LEU A 413 -11.67 -3.23 -33.51
C LEU A 413 -12.15 -3.69 -32.14
N VAL A 414 -11.45 -3.21 -31.12
CA VAL A 414 -11.81 -3.46 -29.75
C VAL A 414 -11.81 -2.15 -28.95
N ASP A 415 -12.79 -1.98 -28.09
CA ASP A 415 -12.83 -0.89 -27.14
C ASP A 415 -12.29 -1.37 -25.79
N VAL A 416 -11.48 -0.55 -25.17
CA VAL A 416 -10.97 -0.75 -23.82
C VAL A 416 -11.81 0.11 -22.88
N VAL A 417 -12.60 -0.51 -22.01
CA VAL A 417 -13.40 0.18 -21.01
C VAL A 417 -12.74 0.02 -19.65
N LEU A 418 -12.40 1.12 -19.00
CA LEU A 418 -11.85 1.14 -17.66
C LEU A 418 -12.95 1.54 -16.68
N ASN A 419 -13.44 0.60 -15.88
CA ASN A 419 -14.36 0.87 -14.80
C ASN A 419 -13.55 1.15 -13.53
N LEU A 420 -13.62 2.38 -13.04
CA LEU A 420 -12.85 2.89 -11.92
C LEU A 420 -13.74 3.14 -10.72
N GLU A 421 -13.23 2.89 -9.53
CA GLU A 421 -13.84 3.30 -8.28
C GLU A 421 -12.88 4.21 -7.55
N GLU A 422 -13.21 5.49 -7.41
CA GLU A 422 -12.35 6.48 -6.78
C GLU A 422 -12.30 6.30 -5.25
N GLN A 423 -11.13 6.57 -4.69
CA GLN A 423 -10.96 6.66 -3.23
C GLN A 423 -10.48 8.06 -2.81
N SER A 424 -10.55 8.34 -1.52
CA SER A 424 -10.04 9.60 -0.99
C SER A 424 -8.53 9.75 -1.25
N THR A 425 -8.15 10.82 -1.92
CA THR A 425 -6.74 11.21 -2.16
C THR A 425 -6.21 12.17 -1.08
N THR A 426 -7.08 12.60 -0.18
CA THR A 426 -6.73 13.44 0.96
C THR A 426 -6.41 12.57 2.15
N SER A 427 -5.25 12.76 2.74
CA SER A 427 -4.83 12.11 3.98
C SER A 427 -4.47 13.12 5.05
N ILE A 428 -4.79 12.78 6.28
CA ILE A 428 -4.38 13.51 7.49
C ILE A 428 -3.65 12.51 8.37
N GLU A 429 -2.40 12.81 8.65
CA GLU A 429 -1.56 12.03 9.53
C GLU A 429 -1.16 12.88 10.73
N PHE A 430 -1.27 12.36 11.92
CA PHE A 430 -0.76 13.00 13.12
C PHE A 430 -0.19 11.94 14.06
N GLY A 431 0.80 12.33 14.82
CA GLY A 431 1.44 11.37 15.71
C GLY A 431 2.50 12.00 16.58
N VAL A 432 3.12 11.12 17.34
CA VAL A 432 4.21 11.46 18.24
C VAL A 432 5.45 10.73 17.76
N THR A 433 6.55 11.46 17.58
CA THR A 433 7.86 10.86 17.31
C THR A 433 8.78 11.11 18.48
N PHE A 434 9.64 10.13 18.76
CA PHE A 434 10.72 10.30 19.73
C PHE A 434 11.98 10.64 18.93
N SER A 435 12.48 11.86 19.07
CA SER A 435 13.80 12.22 18.58
C SER A 435 14.84 11.58 19.50
N GLY A 436 15.81 10.87 18.94
CA GLY A 436 16.84 10.22 19.75
C GLY A 436 17.53 11.19 20.70
N ILE A 437 17.99 10.69 21.83
CA ILE A 437 18.61 11.45 22.92
C ILE A 437 19.99 11.97 22.44
N ALA A 438 19.98 13.03 21.64
CA ALA A 438 21.21 13.77 21.29
C ALA A 438 21.61 14.72 22.45
N ASP A 439 20.64 15.21 23.20
CA ASP A 439 20.80 16.02 24.42
C ASP A 439 20.05 15.33 25.57
N PRO A 440 20.75 14.89 26.62
CA PRO A 440 20.14 14.26 27.80
C PRO A 440 19.15 15.15 28.55
N ASP A 441 19.26 16.48 28.38
CA ASP A 441 18.42 17.46 29.04
C ASP A 441 17.18 17.86 28.21
N ALA A 442 17.07 17.41 26.94
CA ALA A 442 15.93 17.67 26.09
C ALA A 442 14.86 16.56 26.23
N PHE A 443 13.60 16.93 26.29
CA PHE A 443 12.48 16.00 26.24
C PHE A 443 12.32 15.48 24.81
N PRO A 444 12.65 14.20 24.52
CA PRO A 444 12.85 13.70 23.17
C PRO A 444 11.54 13.39 22.43
N VAL A 445 10.51 14.22 22.59
CA VAL A 445 9.19 14.01 22.00
C VAL A 445 8.84 15.15 21.06
N SER A 446 8.49 14.78 19.84
CA SER A 446 7.97 15.71 18.83
C SER A 446 6.56 15.27 18.41
N LEU A 447 5.66 16.22 18.29
CA LEU A 447 4.38 16.05 17.65
C LEU A 447 4.51 16.40 16.18
N PHE A 448 3.90 15.60 15.31
CA PHE A 448 3.81 15.95 13.91
C PHE A 448 2.36 15.94 13.44
N PHE A 449 2.08 16.83 12.50
CA PHE A 449 0.83 16.89 11.76
C PHE A 449 1.17 17.04 10.28
N LYS A 450 0.58 16.18 9.46
CA LYS A 450 0.71 16.25 8.00
C LYS A 450 -0.67 16.19 7.38
N TRP A 451 -0.95 17.15 6.55
CA TRP A 451 -2.08 17.13 5.63
C TRP A 451 -1.56 17.01 4.20
N GLN A 452 -2.20 16.20 3.40
CA GLN A 452 -1.81 15.98 2.01
C GLN A 452 -3.04 15.68 1.16
N ASP A 453 -3.13 16.28 -0.03
CA ASP A 453 -4.00 15.80 -1.12
C ASP A 453 -3.12 15.45 -2.33
N ALA A 454 -3.13 14.19 -2.73
CA ALA A 454 -2.31 13.68 -3.84
C ALA A 454 -2.94 13.96 -5.21
N ASN A 455 -4.21 14.40 -5.26
CA ASN A 455 -4.95 14.64 -6.52
C ASN A 455 -5.83 15.88 -6.39
N VAL A 456 -5.21 17.01 -6.14
CA VAL A 456 -5.91 18.30 -5.93
C VAL A 456 -6.78 18.64 -7.14
N MET A 457 -8.07 18.85 -6.91
CA MET A 457 -9.09 19.15 -7.94
C MET A 457 -9.10 18.12 -9.10
N GLY A 458 -8.66 16.87 -8.85
CA GLY A 458 -8.62 15.83 -9.86
C GLY A 458 -7.53 15.98 -10.92
N THR A 459 -6.55 16.84 -10.71
CA THR A 459 -5.52 17.22 -11.71
C THR A 459 -4.24 16.37 -11.63
N GLY A 460 -4.18 15.41 -10.72
CA GLY A 460 -3.00 14.56 -10.49
C GLY A 460 -1.82 15.32 -9.89
N LYS A 461 -2.09 16.42 -9.17
CA LYS A 461 -1.11 17.27 -8.49
C LYS A 461 -1.18 17.08 -6.99
N LEU A 462 -0.02 17.08 -6.35
CA LEU A 462 0.11 16.93 -4.91
C LEU A 462 0.27 18.28 -4.25
N VAL A 463 -0.47 18.51 -3.16
CA VAL A 463 -0.21 19.60 -2.21
C VAL A 463 -0.12 18.99 -0.82
N SER A 464 0.86 19.41 -0.05
CA SER A 464 0.99 18.97 1.34
C SER A 464 1.43 20.10 2.27
N ALA A 465 1.01 19.99 3.53
CA ALA A 465 1.44 20.82 4.65
C ALA A 465 1.91 19.91 5.78
N ASN A 466 3.15 20.09 6.21
CA ASN A 466 3.76 19.32 7.27
C ASN A 466 4.16 20.25 8.41
N THR A 467 3.80 19.89 9.64
CA THR A 467 4.16 20.64 10.84
C THR A 467 4.81 19.68 11.85
N THR A 468 5.93 20.10 12.40
CA THR A 468 6.58 19.39 13.52
C THR A 468 6.71 20.33 14.69
N LEU A 469 6.37 19.86 15.88
CA LEU A 469 6.40 20.65 17.11
C LEU A 469 7.09 19.84 18.21
N SER A 470 8.24 20.32 18.65
CA SER A 470 8.93 19.82 19.83
C SER A 470 9.41 20.99 20.70
N THR A 471 9.99 20.70 21.84
CA THR A 471 10.55 21.73 22.74
C THR A 471 11.70 22.49 22.10
N ASP A 472 12.46 21.82 21.24
CA ASP A 472 13.68 22.29 20.62
C ASP A 472 13.56 22.54 19.10
N SER A 473 12.43 22.15 18.48
CA SER A 473 12.22 22.32 17.06
C SER A 473 10.73 22.52 16.73
N GLN A 474 10.43 23.62 16.01
CA GLN A 474 9.12 23.90 15.45
C GLN A 474 9.28 24.19 13.97
N SER A 475 8.49 23.52 13.12
CA SER A 475 8.57 23.72 11.67
C SER A 475 7.20 23.63 11.00
N LEU A 476 7.07 24.38 9.92
CA LEU A 476 5.96 24.28 8.97
C LEU A 476 6.56 24.26 7.56
N ALA A 477 6.20 23.24 6.78
CA ALA A 477 6.63 23.12 5.39
C ALA A 477 5.42 22.88 4.50
N LEU A 478 5.33 23.63 3.41
CA LEU A 478 4.36 23.48 2.34
C LEU A 478 5.06 22.91 1.12
N SER A 479 4.44 21.94 0.45
CA SER A 479 5.00 21.34 -0.75
C SER A 479 3.95 21.21 -1.85
N TYR A 480 4.40 21.40 -3.08
CA TYR A 480 3.64 21.17 -4.29
C TYR A 480 4.40 20.18 -5.18
N GLY A 481 3.67 19.27 -5.81
CA GLY A 481 4.23 18.28 -6.74
C GLY A 481 3.34 18.11 -7.97
N ASP A 482 3.99 17.93 -9.12
CA ASP A 482 3.36 17.57 -10.39
C ASP A 482 4.21 16.50 -11.07
N SER A 483 3.66 15.32 -11.32
CA SER A 483 4.39 14.22 -11.97
C SER A 483 4.46 14.34 -13.47
N TRP A 484 3.68 15.25 -14.08
CA TRP A 484 3.56 15.46 -15.51
C TRP A 484 3.62 16.94 -15.86
N LEU A 485 4.79 17.53 -15.68
CA LEU A 485 4.98 18.96 -15.94
C LEU A 485 4.77 19.26 -17.43
N PHE A 486 3.83 20.17 -17.74
CA PHE A 486 3.46 20.55 -19.11
C PHE A 486 3.08 19.37 -20.01
N GLY A 487 2.46 18.31 -19.45
CA GLY A 487 2.07 17.11 -20.20
C GLY A 487 3.23 16.18 -20.58
N MET A 488 4.43 16.41 -20.07
CA MET A 488 5.59 15.54 -20.21
C MET A 488 5.79 14.70 -18.94
N PRO A 489 6.32 13.47 -19.01
CA PRO A 489 6.58 12.62 -17.85
C PRO A 489 7.81 13.10 -17.06
N ILE A 490 7.80 14.37 -16.71
CA ILE A 490 8.80 15.05 -15.90
C ILE A 490 8.14 15.47 -14.61
N SER A 491 8.62 14.96 -13.48
CA SER A 491 8.16 15.39 -12.17
C SER A 491 8.76 16.76 -11.83
N PHE A 492 7.92 17.62 -11.29
CA PHE A 492 8.32 18.87 -10.68
C PHE A 492 7.91 18.86 -9.23
N SER A 493 8.77 19.35 -8.33
CA SER A 493 8.37 19.66 -6.97
C SER A 493 8.89 21.02 -6.55
N ALA A 494 8.11 21.70 -5.72
CA ALA A 494 8.51 22.94 -5.06
C ALA A 494 8.11 22.87 -3.59
N SER A 495 8.95 23.42 -2.71
CA SER A 495 8.67 23.49 -1.27
C SER A 495 9.07 24.84 -0.70
N ALA A 496 8.34 25.26 0.32
CA ALA A 496 8.66 26.42 1.12
C ALA A 496 8.39 26.09 2.60
N GLY A 497 9.27 26.49 3.48
CA GLY A 497 9.15 26.18 4.90
C GLY A 497 9.68 27.31 5.79
N ILE A 498 9.28 27.26 7.05
CA ILE A 498 9.82 28.06 8.14
C ILE A 498 10.14 27.09 9.28
N SER A 499 11.29 27.24 9.88
CA SER A 499 11.64 26.47 11.07
C SER A 499 12.33 27.35 12.12
N HIS A 500 12.03 27.02 13.37
CA HIS A 500 12.75 27.51 14.53
C HIS A 500 13.34 26.29 15.25
N THR A 501 14.65 26.33 15.49
CA THR A 501 15.37 25.24 16.17
C THR A 501 16.26 25.79 17.26
N ILE A 502 16.38 25.05 18.35
CA ILE A 502 17.39 25.27 19.37
C ILE A 502 18.51 24.25 19.10
N SER A 503 19.67 24.76 18.74
CA SER A 503 20.84 23.96 18.38
C SER A 503 21.97 24.20 19.36
N ASN A 504 22.86 23.23 19.46
CA ASN A 504 23.99 23.23 20.39
C ASN A 504 25.30 23.39 19.62
N THR A 505 26.24 24.18 20.13
CA THR A 505 27.56 24.38 19.56
C THR A 505 28.62 24.58 20.64
N LEU A 506 29.89 24.37 20.27
CA LEU A 506 31.04 24.63 21.15
C LEU A 506 31.23 26.14 21.34
N ARG A 507 31.56 26.55 22.55
CA ARG A 507 32.01 27.91 22.86
C ARG A 507 33.49 28.07 22.44
N SER A 508 33.83 29.29 22.04
CA SER A 508 35.21 29.70 21.85
C SER A 508 35.85 30.05 23.21
N VAL A 509 36.06 29.04 24.06
CA VAL A 509 36.73 29.23 25.35
C VAL A 509 38.09 28.53 25.27
N VAL A 510 39.17 29.29 25.42
CA VAL A 510 40.52 28.77 25.56
C VAL A 510 40.83 28.73 27.04
N LEU A 511 41.02 27.54 27.60
CA LEU A 511 41.55 27.40 28.96
C LEU A 511 43.01 27.73 29.00
N PRO A 512 43.57 28.20 30.15
CA PRO A 512 44.97 28.53 30.29
C PRO A 512 45.93 27.39 29.98
N ASP A 513 45.48 26.13 30.09
CA ASP A 513 46.25 24.93 29.77
C ASP A 513 45.99 24.37 28.36
N GLY A 514 45.23 25.06 27.54
CA GLY A 514 44.88 24.62 26.18
C GLY A 514 43.98 23.42 26.08
N SER A 515 43.46 22.89 27.20
CA SER A 515 42.57 21.75 27.20
C SER A 515 41.09 22.19 26.90
N ILE A 516 40.41 21.39 26.07
CA ILE A 516 38.95 21.53 25.82
C ILE A 516 38.28 20.43 26.62
N ASN A 517 37.65 20.80 27.73
CA ASN A 517 37.01 19.82 28.57
C ASN A 517 35.51 20.05 28.69
N ASN A 518 34.74 19.02 28.32
CA ASN A 518 33.33 18.70 28.69
C ASN A 518 32.19 19.67 28.49
N LYS A 519 30.97 19.23 28.88
CA LYS A 519 29.65 19.83 28.68
C LYS A 519 29.55 21.33 29.03
N SER A 520 30.38 21.89 29.91
CA SER A 520 30.41 23.32 30.23
C SER A 520 30.88 24.21 29.05
N TYR A 521 31.40 23.61 27.99
CA TYR A 521 31.89 24.31 26.81
C TYR A 521 30.89 24.41 25.67
N TYR A 522 29.71 23.84 25.83
CA TYR A 522 28.64 23.97 24.87
C TYR A 522 27.73 25.15 25.21
N MET A 523 27.14 25.70 24.19
CA MET A 523 26.12 26.75 24.28
C MET A 523 24.96 26.42 23.36
N ASN A 524 23.78 26.76 23.76
CA ASN A 524 22.59 26.68 22.93
C ASN A 524 22.37 27.99 22.19
N TYR A 525 21.91 27.92 20.96
CA TYR A 525 21.48 29.08 20.19
C TYR A 525 20.16 28.77 19.46
N ASN A 526 19.32 29.78 19.34
CA ASN A 526 18.10 29.69 18.55
C ASN A 526 18.42 30.00 17.10
N GLN A 527 17.85 29.23 16.18
CA GLN A 527 17.96 29.47 14.75
C GLN A 527 16.57 29.58 14.13
N LEU A 528 16.31 30.65 13.44
CA LEU A 528 15.15 30.84 12.58
C LEU A 528 15.59 30.65 11.14
N SER A 529 14.93 29.76 10.38
CA SER A 529 15.20 29.59 8.96
C SER A 529 13.95 29.65 8.09
N PHE A 530 14.14 30.12 6.87
CA PHE A 530 13.19 30.05 5.77
C PHE A 530 13.81 29.19 4.69
N ASP A 531 13.14 28.09 4.36
CA ASP A 531 13.68 27.07 3.47
C ASP A 531 12.86 27.03 2.18
N PHE A 532 13.55 26.96 1.04
CA PHE A 532 12.96 26.89 -0.29
C PHE A 532 13.63 25.77 -1.07
N GLY A 533 12.84 25.03 -1.82
CA GLY A 533 13.35 23.98 -2.68
C GLY A 533 12.56 23.91 -3.98
N ALA A 534 13.25 23.57 -5.07
CA ALA A 534 12.62 23.20 -6.32
C ALA A 534 13.42 22.08 -6.97
N SER A 535 12.74 21.11 -7.55
CA SER A 535 13.40 20.00 -8.25
C SER A 535 12.62 19.55 -9.48
N LEU A 536 13.36 19.01 -10.44
CA LEU A 536 12.86 18.32 -11.61
C LEU A 536 13.41 16.89 -11.61
N GLY A 537 12.60 15.96 -12.10
CA GLY A 537 13.03 14.57 -12.21
C GLY A 537 12.33 13.85 -13.34
N ARG A 538 12.92 12.74 -13.78
CA ARG A 538 12.27 11.81 -14.68
C ARG A 538 12.47 10.39 -14.18
N ARG A 539 11.44 9.58 -14.30
CA ARG A 539 11.43 8.18 -13.95
C ARG A 539 11.11 7.32 -15.18
N TRP A 540 11.83 6.23 -15.32
CA TRP A 540 11.58 5.19 -16.30
C TRP A 540 11.32 3.88 -15.57
N ILE A 541 10.40 3.08 -16.05
CA ILE A 541 9.96 1.83 -15.40
C ILE A 541 10.10 0.67 -16.41
N PRO A 542 11.33 0.27 -16.77
CA PRO A 542 11.54 -0.98 -17.49
C PRO A 542 11.20 -2.18 -16.58
N ASP A 543 11.06 -3.36 -17.16
CA ASP A 543 10.58 -4.56 -16.45
C ASP A 543 11.51 -5.00 -15.30
N TYR A 544 12.79 -4.66 -15.36
CA TYR A 544 13.81 -5.12 -14.40
C TYR A 544 14.10 -4.16 -13.25
N ALA A 545 13.76 -2.87 -13.35
CA ALA A 545 14.05 -1.89 -12.31
C ALA A 545 13.34 -0.55 -12.57
N ILE A 546 13.22 0.27 -11.54
CA ILE A 546 12.82 1.67 -11.66
C ILE A 546 14.09 2.53 -11.72
N LEU A 547 14.28 3.23 -12.83
CA LEU A 547 15.36 4.19 -13.02
C LEU A 547 14.86 5.59 -12.73
N SER A 548 15.60 6.41 -12.00
CA SER A 548 15.25 7.82 -11.82
C SER A 548 16.47 8.72 -11.88
N VAL A 549 16.29 9.87 -12.49
CA VAL A 549 17.25 10.97 -12.49
C VAL A 549 16.51 12.22 -12.02
N SER A 550 17.08 12.94 -11.09
CA SER A 550 16.51 14.17 -10.56
C SER A 550 17.59 15.19 -10.27
N GLY A 551 17.22 16.45 -10.29
CA GLY A 551 18.10 17.53 -9.90
C GLY A 551 17.27 18.71 -9.39
N GLY A 552 17.88 19.52 -8.55
CA GLY A 552 17.16 20.59 -7.92
C GLY A 552 18.07 21.63 -7.29
N ILE A 553 17.40 22.65 -6.79
CA ILE A 553 17.99 23.72 -6.00
C ILE A 553 17.36 23.71 -4.61
N SER A 554 18.14 24.03 -3.61
CA SER A 554 17.67 24.32 -2.26
C SER A 554 18.33 25.58 -1.74
N SER A 555 17.57 26.37 -0.99
CA SER A 555 18.04 27.59 -0.37
C SER A 555 17.46 27.72 1.01
N SER A 556 18.31 28.03 1.99
CA SER A 556 17.91 28.28 3.38
C SER A 556 18.41 29.65 3.77
N ILE A 557 17.49 30.53 4.17
CA ILE A 557 17.81 31.86 4.70
C ILE A 557 17.64 31.76 6.20
N LEU A 558 18.73 31.96 6.96
CA LEU A 558 18.76 31.67 8.39
C LEU A 558 19.35 32.81 9.20
N ARG A 559 18.93 32.90 10.46
CA ARG A 559 19.49 33.84 11.46
C ARG A 559 19.57 33.14 12.80
N ASN A 560 20.69 33.37 13.49
CA ASN A 560 20.94 32.82 14.81
C ASN A 560 20.70 33.90 15.89
N PHE A 561 20.26 33.42 17.09
CA PHE A 561 20.00 34.27 18.23
C PHE A 561 20.60 33.61 19.49
N TYR A 562 21.50 34.31 20.16
CA TYR A 562 22.07 33.93 21.46
C TYR A 562 22.57 35.21 22.17
N ASP A 563 22.90 35.11 23.45
CA ASP A 563 23.47 36.23 24.21
C ASP A 563 24.99 36.31 23.95
N ASP A 564 25.39 37.25 23.11
CA ASP A 564 26.81 37.49 22.72
C ASP A 564 27.64 38.21 23.78
N THR A 565 27.04 38.67 24.88
CA THR A 565 27.73 39.17 26.04
C THR A 565 28.29 38.08 26.93
N ILE A 566 27.67 36.90 26.90
CA ILE A 566 28.01 35.73 27.74
C ILE A 566 28.71 34.68 26.90
N TYR A 567 28.30 34.50 25.64
CA TYR A 567 28.71 33.41 24.80
C TYR A 567 29.35 33.86 23.48
N THR A 568 30.43 33.17 23.12
CA THR A 568 31.04 33.31 21.80
C THR A 568 31.14 31.87 21.22
N PRO A 569 30.46 31.56 20.08
CA PRO A 569 30.59 30.26 19.44
C PRO A 569 31.98 30.08 18.81
N ALA A 570 32.49 28.85 18.84
CA ALA A 570 33.72 28.51 18.17
C ALA A 570 33.56 28.58 16.64
N ASP A 571 32.38 28.29 16.13
CA ASP A 571 32.08 28.40 14.71
C ASP A 571 31.72 29.84 14.33
N LYS A 572 32.59 30.44 13.50
CA LYS A 572 32.46 31.82 13.03
C LYS A 572 31.15 32.03 12.21
N THR A 573 30.67 31.01 11.52
CA THR A 573 29.44 31.10 10.71
C THR A 573 28.22 31.33 11.60
N ILE A 574 28.19 30.70 12.78
CA ILE A 574 27.11 30.93 13.76
C ILE A 574 27.14 32.36 14.27
N ALA A 575 28.34 32.89 14.57
CA ALA A 575 28.49 34.27 15.00
C ALA A 575 28.13 35.28 13.91
N ASP A 576 28.52 35.03 12.69
CA ASP A 576 28.19 35.92 11.55
C ASP A 576 26.67 35.95 11.30
N ASN A 577 26.00 34.84 11.43
CA ASN A 577 24.56 34.73 11.20
C ASN A 577 23.70 35.27 12.37
N GLN A 578 24.31 35.64 13.49
CA GLN A 578 23.63 36.44 14.53
C GLN A 578 23.49 37.90 14.11
N LYS A 579 24.51 38.46 13.51
CA LYS A 579 24.55 39.90 13.13
C LYS A 579 23.78 40.18 11.85
N ARG A 580 23.66 39.20 10.95
CA ARG A 580 23.02 39.31 9.66
C ARG A 580 22.30 38.00 9.27
N TRP A 581 21.38 38.09 8.34
CA TRP A 581 20.81 36.91 7.70
C TRP A 581 21.89 36.21 6.89
N GLY A 582 22.07 34.91 7.14
CA GLY A 582 22.87 34.02 6.32
C GLY A 582 21.99 33.39 5.23
N MET A 583 22.59 33.02 4.12
CA MET A 583 21.93 32.30 3.05
C MET A 583 22.81 31.11 2.65
N LYS A 584 22.25 29.92 2.75
CA LYS A 584 22.86 28.68 2.27
C LYS A 584 22.09 28.22 1.04
N ASN A 585 22.75 28.08 -0.09
CA ASN A 585 22.15 27.62 -1.33
C ASN A 585 22.92 26.43 -1.88
N SER A 586 22.23 25.48 -2.47
CA SER A 586 22.81 24.28 -3.04
C SER A 586 22.10 23.91 -4.34
N ILE A 587 22.87 23.39 -5.28
CA ILE A 587 22.37 22.71 -6.47
C ILE A 587 22.75 21.24 -6.30
N TRP A 588 21.86 20.34 -6.61
CA TRP A 588 22.10 18.92 -6.51
C TRP A 588 21.58 18.17 -7.73
N VAL A 589 22.21 17.03 -8.01
CA VAL A 589 21.75 16.05 -9.00
C VAL A 589 21.86 14.66 -8.39
N ALA A 590 20.85 13.83 -8.65
CA ALA A 590 20.80 12.47 -8.15
C ALA A 590 20.33 11.50 -9.23
N GLY A 591 20.90 10.30 -9.23
CA GLY A 591 20.44 9.16 -10.00
C GLY A 591 20.17 7.98 -9.09
N SER A 592 19.13 7.19 -9.36
CA SER A 592 18.87 5.95 -8.63
C SER A 592 18.34 4.84 -9.52
N ILE A 593 18.59 3.62 -9.09
CA ILE A 593 18.09 2.38 -9.68
C ILE A 593 17.47 1.57 -8.53
N ASP A 594 16.21 1.18 -8.67
CA ASP A 594 15.48 0.40 -7.67
C ASP A 594 14.89 -0.85 -8.31
N ALA A 595 15.45 -2.00 -7.94
CA ALA A 595 15.02 -3.33 -8.37
C ALA A 595 14.51 -4.18 -7.19
N ARG A 596 14.12 -3.53 -6.08
CA ARG A 596 13.57 -4.19 -4.91
C ARG A 596 12.13 -4.63 -5.14
N ASP A 597 11.75 -5.73 -4.50
CA ASP A 597 10.36 -6.23 -4.50
C ASP A 597 9.40 -5.26 -3.78
N LEU A 598 9.82 -4.70 -2.64
CA LEU A 598 9.08 -3.71 -1.85
C LEU A 598 10.01 -2.60 -1.36
N ASN A 599 9.51 -1.36 -1.31
CA ASN A 599 10.32 -0.22 -0.88
C ASN A 599 10.53 -0.16 0.64
N TYR A 600 9.54 -0.55 1.43
CA TYR A 600 9.52 -0.39 2.89
C TYR A 600 9.98 -1.63 3.66
N ASP A 601 9.79 -2.84 3.12
CA ASP A 601 10.23 -4.11 3.73
C ASP A 601 10.75 -5.06 2.65
N PRO A 602 11.89 -4.73 2.01
CA PRO A 602 12.42 -5.50 0.91
C PRO A 602 12.93 -6.86 1.36
N SER A 603 12.60 -7.88 0.58
CA SER A 603 13.06 -9.26 0.78
C SER A 603 13.96 -9.78 -0.33
N ARG A 604 13.91 -9.16 -1.50
CA ARG A 604 14.72 -9.48 -2.68
C ARG A 604 15.02 -8.23 -3.49
N GLY A 605 16.12 -8.31 -4.26
CA GLY A 605 16.51 -7.26 -5.19
C GLY A 605 17.57 -6.34 -4.61
N TRP A 606 17.77 -5.22 -5.26
CA TRP A 606 18.80 -4.27 -4.91
C TRP A 606 18.39 -2.82 -5.24
N PHE A 607 19.06 -1.89 -4.59
CA PHE A 607 18.88 -0.46 -4.79
C PHE A 607 20.23 0.23 -4.83
N ALA A 608 20.40 1.22 -5.69
CA ALA A 608 21.55 2.10 -5.68
C ALA A 608 21.14 3.55 -5.96
N LYS A 609 21.74 4.48 -5.24
CA LYS A 609 21.55 5.93 -5.43
C LYS A 609 22.90 6.62 -5.34
N GLN A 610 23.11 7.58 -6.25
CA GLN A 610 24.21 8.53 -6.19
C GLN A 610 23.66 9.94 -6.24
N GLN A 611 24.12 10.80 -5.33
CA GLN A 611 23.79 12.21 -5.30
C GLN A 611 25.05 13.05 -5.21
N PHE A 612 25.12 14.10 -5.99
CA PHE A 612 26.12 15.13 -5.91
C PHE A 612 25.44 16.46 -5.57
N SER A 613 26.06 17.24 -4.69
CA SER A 613 25.57 18.56 -4.32
C SER A 613 26.73 19.56 -4.31
N TRP A 614 26.43 20.79 -4.72
CA TRP A 614 27.33 21.93 -4.67
C TRP A 614 26.67 23.03 -3.86
N THR A 615 27.29 23.40 -2.76
CA THR A 615 26.80 24.41 -1.83
C THR A 615 27.62 25.69 -1.98
N GLY A 616 26.96 26.85 -1.92
CA GLY A 616 27.61 28.14 -1.98
C GLY A 616 27.87 28.69 -3.38
N LEU A 617 27.11 28.29 -4.39
CA LEU A 617 27.29 28.73 -5.77
C LEU A 617 26.92 30.19 -6.04
N VAL A 618 26.14 30.81 -5.15
CA VAL A 618 25.77 32.22 -5.26
C VAL A 618 26.72 33.04 -4.37
N PRO A 619 27.73 33.67 -4.95
CA PRO A 619 28.87 34.21 -4.17
C PRO A 619 28.55 35.39 -3.26
N MET A 620 27.38 36.01 -3.40
CA MET A 620 27.01 37.17 -2.55
C MET A 620 26.38 36.78 -1.19
N ALA A 621 26.01 35.55 -0.99
CA ALA A 621 25.17 35.10 0.13
C ALA A 621 25.85 34.10 1.07
N GLU A 622 26.79 33.31 0.57
CA GLU A 622 27.40 32.19 1.28
C GLU A 622 28.91 32.36 1.43
N LYS A 623 29.43 32.09 2.61
CA LYS A 623 30.87 32.08 2.86
C LYS A 623 31.50 30.69 2.79
N GLN A 624 30.69 29.66 2.79
CA GLN A 624 31.15 28.29 2.75
C GLN A 624 30.83 27.65 1.40
N PHE A 625 31.87 27.22 0.74
CA PHE A 625 31.79 26.54 -0.56
C PHE A 625 32.31 25.14 -0.40
N PHE A 626 31.42 24.17 -0.62
CA PHE A 626 31.81 22.76 -0.57
C PHE A 626 31.00 21.92 -1.53
N MET A 627 31.55 20.77 -1.86
CA MET A 627 30.89 19.74 -2.63
C MET A 627 30.57 18.57 -1.72
N SER A 628 29.43 17.92 -1.92
CA SER A 628 29.14 16.64 -1.29
C SER A 628 28.80 15.57 -2.32
N SER A 629 29.14 14.34 -1.98
CA SER A 629 28.85 13.14 -2.76
C SER A 629 28.30 12.09 -1.81
N ASP A 630 27.08 11.64 -2.05
CA ASP A 630 26.38 10.65 -1.25
C ASP A 630 26.04 9.43 -2.11
N THR A 631 26.66 8.31 -1.81
CA THR A 631 26.42 7.01 -2.45
C THR A 631 25.68 6.12 -1.46
N LYS A 632 24.64 5.44 -1.91
CA LYS A 632 23.91 4.44 -1.14
C LYS A 632 23.65 3.22 -2.01
N ALA A 633 23.92 2.03 -1.47
CA ALA A 633 23.56 0.79 -2.12
C ALA A 633 23.02 -0.21 -1.09
N GLU A 634 22.03 -0.97 -1.54
CA GLU A 634 21.34 -1.99 -0.74
C GLU A 634 21.16 -3.24 -1.59
N ILE A 635 21.27 -4.41 -0.96
CA ILE A 635 21.02 -5.71 -1.59
C ILE A 635 20.29 -6.62 -0.61
N TYR A 636 19.34 -7.40 -1.13
CA TYR A 636 18.48 -8.26 -0.33
C TYR A 636 18.37 -9.65 -0.94
N PHE A 637 18.52 -10.67 -0.11
CA PHE A 637 18.41 -12.08 -0.47
C PHE A 637 17.49 -12.80 0.50
N THR A 638 16.45 -13.44 0.01
CA THR A 638 15.69 -14.41 0.81
C THR A 638 16.49 -15.70 0.91
N LEU A 639 17.04 -16.01 2.09
CA LEU A 639 17.79 -17.22 2.37
C LEU A 639 16.88 -18.44 2.58
N LEU A 640 15.74 -18.21 3.22
CA LEU A 640 14.76 -19.24 3.55
C LEU A 640 13.37 -18.65 3.48
N ASP A 641 12.41 -19.40 2.94
CA ASP A 641 10.98 -19.07 2.94
C ASP A 641 10.20 -20.40 3.01
N LEU A 642 9.88 -20.81 4.24
CA LEU A 642 9.16 -22.08 4.51
C LEU A 642 7.77 -21.77 5.06
N PRO A 643 6.70 -22.19 4.40
CA PRO A 643 5.35 -22.09 4.93
C PRO A 643 5.21 -23.01 6.15
N ILE A 644 4.93 -22.44 7.31
CA ILE A 644 4.69 -23.16 8.56
C ILE A 644 3.19 -23.30 8.79
N THR A 645 2.43 -22.26 8.48
CA THR A 645 0.97 -22.23 8.51
C THR A 645 0.45 -21.48 7.28
N ASP A 646 -0.84 -21.59 6.98
CA ASP A 646 -1.46 -20.85 5.87
C ASP A 646 -1.32 -19.33 6.00
N ALA A 647 -1.12 -18.82 7.22
CA ALA A 647 -1.01 -17.41 7.53
C ALA A 647 0.42 -16.95 7.83
N TRP A 648 1.40 -17.86 7.95
CA TRP A 648 2.76 -17.50 8.34
C TRP A 648 3.83 -18.40 7.76
N ASN A 649 4.85 -17.75 7.17
CA ASN A 649 6.06 -18.39 6.68
C ASN A 649 7.23 -18.07 7.61
N LEU A 650 8.03 -19.09 7.91
CA LEU A 650 9.36 -18.87 8.49
C LEU A 650 10.28 -18.35 7.38
N LYS A 651 10.56 -17.03 7.42
CA LYS A 651 11.36 -16.37 6.39
C LYS A 651 12.62 -15.77 7.00
N PHE A 652 13.75 -15.97 6.33
CA PHE A 652 15.00 -15.28 6.64
C PHE A 652 15.48 -14.49 5.44
N VAL A 653 15.75 -13.21 5.66
CA VAL A 653 16.24 -12.28 4.65
C VAL A 653 17.61 -11.75 5.08
N LEU A 654 18.62 -11.93 4.24
CA LEU A 654 19.93 -11.30 4.41
C LEU A 654 19.90 -9.96 3.67
N ALA A 655 20.20 -8.88 4.39
CA ALA A 655 20.30 -7.54 3.85
C ALA A 655 21.73 -7.02 4.01
N GLY A 656 22.29 -6.53 2.91
CA GLY A 656 23.57 -5.81 2.90
C GLY A 656 23.31 -4.35 2.51
N LEU A 657 23.80 -3.40 3.30
CA LEU A 657 23.60 -1.97 3.07
C LEU A 657 24.94 -1.25 3.21
N THR A 658 25.22 -0.34 2.30
CA THR A 658 26.40 0.52 2.36
C THR A 658 26.02 1.95 2.04
N SER A 659 26.59 2.89 2.77
CA SER A 659 26.52 4.31 2.48
C SER A 659 27.88 4.95 2.59
N LEU A 660 28.24 5.71 1.58
CA LEU A 660 29.54 6.42 1.50
C LEU A 660 29.26 7.89 1.19
N SER A 661 29.62 8.75 2.12
CA SER A 661 29.44 10.19 2.01
C SER A 661 30.79 10.91 2.08
N PHE A 662 30.93 11.89 1.20
CA PHE A 662 32.06 12.79 1.17
C PHE A 662 31.58 14.24 1.21
N VAL A 663 32.29 15.09 1.97
CA VAL A 663 32.11 16.55 1.97
C VAL A 663 33.49 17.18 1.81
N GLU A 664 33.68 17.87 0.73
CA GLU A 664 34.99 18.49 0.42
C GLU A 664 34.84 19.99 0.26
N PRO A 665 35.48 20.80 1.11
CA PRO A 665 35.53 22.24 0.93
C PRO A 665 36.31 22.62 -0.34
N THR A 666 35.92 23.73 -0.99
CA THR A 666 36.75 24.29 -2.07
C THR A 666 38.08 24.81 -1.54
N PRO A 667 39.12 24.85 -2.37
CA PRO A 667 40.44 25.33 -1.94
C PRO A 667 40.35 26.72 -1.27
N ASN A 668 41.04 26.87 -0.15
CA ASN A 668 41.11 28.09 0.67
C ASN A 668 39.80 28.45 1.43
N THR A 669 38.87 27.51 1.60
CA THR A 669 37.69 27.65 2.45
C THR A 669 37.70 26.60 3.57
N GLU A 670 37.25 27.00 4.76
CA GLU A 670 37.10 26.10 5.90
C GLU A 670 35.69 25.57 5.93
N LEU A 671 35.52 24.29 6.19
CA LEU A 671 34.20 23.67 6.37
C LEU A 671 33.72 23.87 7.82
N SER A 672 32.55 24.43 7.98
CA SER A 672 31.94 24.54 9.31
C SER A 672 31.67 23.15 9.91
N SER A 673 31.83 23.03 11.22
CA SER A 673 31.56 21.78 11.95
C SER A 673 30.13 21.27 11.73
N SER A 674 29.18 22.17 11.51
CA SER A 674 27.79 21.84 11.19
C SER A 674 27.58 21.17 9.82
N ASN A 675 28.53 21.33 8.90
CA ASN A 675 28.50 20.71 7.57
C ASN A 675 29.41 19.46 7.47
N MET A 676 30.13 19.13 8.52
CA MET A 676 30.93 17.91 8.59
C MET A 676 30.06 16.69 8.88
N LEU A 677 30.51 15.54 8.39
CA LEU A 677 29.89 14.24 8.64
C LEU A 677 30.20 13.76 10.07
N TYR A 678 29.35 12.91 10.60
CA TYR A 678 29.48 12.36 11.93
C TYR A 678 28.83 10.98 12.06
N ILE A 679 29.25 10.18 13.01
CA ILE A 679 28.60 8.93 13.42
C ILE A 679 27.58 9.31 14.50
N ASP A 680 26.30 9.02 14.24
CA ASP A 680 25.18 9.37 15.13
C ASP A 680 24.89 8.30 16.20
N GLY A 681 25.42 7.10 16.03
CA GLY A 681 25.20 5.97 16.94
C GLY A 681 23.80 5.35 16.86
N MET A 682 22.94 5.86 15.98
CA MET A 682 21.56 5.42 15.81
C MET A 682 21.30 4.81 14.43
N PHE A 683 21.73 5.48 13.37
CA PHE A 683 21.62 5.04 11.99
C PHE A 683 22.98 4.67 11.39
N THR A 684 24.04 5.33 11.85
CA THR A 684 25.43 5.10 11.47
C THR A 684 26.24 4.67 12.68
N GLY A 685 26.90 3.51 12.60
CA GLY A 685 27.66 2.95 13.73
C GLY A 685 26.82 2.78 14.98
N ARG A 686 25.76 2.01 14.90
CA ARG A 686 24.76 1.83 15.99
C ARG A 686 25.43 1.51 17.33
N GLY A 687 25.04 2.21 18.39
CA GLY A 687 25.63 2.12 19.72
C GLY A 687 26.84 3.06 19.97
N TRP A 688 27.42 3.69 18.92
CA TRP A 688 28.52 4.63 19.05
C TRP A 688 28.04 6.09 19.26
N SER A 689 27.02 6.30 20.12
CA SER A 689 26.44 7.62 20.39
C SER A 689 27.46 8.64 20.93
N SER A 690 28.50 8.18 21.63
CA SER A 690 29.56 9.05 22.16
C SER A 690 30.39 9.73 21.05
N LEU A 691 30.40 9.21 19.82
CA LEU A 691 31.14 9.80 18.70
C LEU A 691 30.44 11.02 18.10
N TYR A 692 29.14 11.19 18.34
CA TYR A 692 28.36 12.33 17.82
C TYR A 692 28.97 13.69 18.14
N SER A 693 29.48 13.86 19.35
CA SER A 693 30.10 15.12 19.80
C SER A 693 31.62 15.19 19.60
N THR A 694 32.30 14.05 19.43
CA THR A 694 33.74 13.99 19.48
C THR A 694 34.42 13.76 18.13
N HIS A 695 33.73 13.16 17.18
CA HIS A 695 34.29 12.79 15.87
C HIS A 695 33.48 13.42 14.74
N ARG A 696 34.10 14.36 14.03
CA ARG A 696 33.59 14.97 12.81
C ARG A 696 34.60 14.75 11.70
N GLY A 697 34.13 14.55 10.46
CA GLY A 697 35.01 14.29 9.34
C GLY A 697 34.45 14.72 8.00
N GLN A 698 35.26 14.62 6.98
CA GLN A 698 34.86 14.91 5.60
C GLN A 698 34.48 13.66 4.80
N ALA A 699 34.76 12.48 5.35
CA ALA A 699 34.40 11.21 4.74
C ALA A 699 33.80 10.27 5.78
N LEU A 700 32.68 9.64 5.45
CA LEU A 700 31.97 8.66 6.28
C LEU A 700 31.55 7.48 5.42
N TRP A 701 31.99 6.28 5.81
CA TRP A 701 31.56 5.03 5.17
C TRP A 701 30.91 4.13 6.23
N ASN A 702 29.65 3.85 6.05
CA ASN A 702 28.88 2.97 6.93
C ASN A 702 28.40 1.73 6.16
N ASN A 703 28.71 0.55 6.72
CA ASN A 703 28.31 -0.74 6.17
C ASN A 703 27.50 -1.49 7.21
N THR A 704 26.45 -2.13 6.76
CA THR A 704 25.56 -2.91 7.60
C THR A 704 25.24 -4.23 6.93
N VAL A 705 25.32 -5.31 7.69
CA VAL A 705 24.76 -6.60 7.32
C VAL A 705 23.67 -6.95 8.33
N GLU A 706 22.48 -7.27 7.87
CA GLU A 706 21.35 -7.64 8.73
C GLU A 706 20.78 -8.99 8.32
N LEU A 707 20.56 -9.86 9.28
CA LEU A 707 19.72 -11.03 9.13
C LEU A 707 18.35 -10.69 9.70
N ARG A 708 17.32 -10.68 8.85
CA ARG A 708 15.94 -10.29 9.19
C ARG A 708 15.04 -11.51 9.19
N MET A 709 14.21 -11.65 10.20
CA MET A 709 13.18 -12.66 10.32
C MET A 709 11.81 -11.99 10.49
N PRO A 710 11.05 -11.76 9.40
CA PRO A 710 9.68 -11.27 9.50
C PRO A 710 8.80 -12.25 10.28
N VAL A 711 8.31 -11.84 11.44
CA VAL A 711 7.38 -12.62 12.27
C VAL A 711 5.94 -12.35 11.83
N ALA A 712 5.62 -11.08 11.58
CA ALA A 712 4.40 -10.66 10.92
C ALA A 712 4.80 -9.78 9.73
N PRO A 713 4.73 -10.30 8.49
CA PRO A 713 5.20 -9.59 7.30
C PRO A 713 4.58 -8.19 7.18
N GLY A 714 5.42 -7.19 6.92
CA GLY A 714 5.00 -5.78 6.83
C GLY A 714 4.60 -5.11 8.16
N ILE A 715 4.63 -5.83 9.29
CA ILE A 715 4.28 -5.30 10.60
C ILE A 715 5.46 -5.39 11.55
N PHE A 716 6.02 -6.60 11.74
CA PHE A 716 7.00 -6.87 12.79
C PHE A 716 8.05 -7.89 12.35
N ALA A 717 9.33 -7.59 12.59
CA ALA A 717 10.45 -8.47 12.32
C ALA A 717 11.46 -8.49 13.49
N LEU A 718 12.16 -9.60 13.62
CA LEU A 718 13.37 -9.71 14.44
C LEU A 718 14.57 -9.51 13.53
N ASP A 719 15.56 -8.76 14.00
CA ASP A 719 16.80 -8.49 13.27
C ASP A 719 18.00 -8.91 14.10
N PHE A 720 19.06 -9.34 13.41
CA PHE A 720 20.40 -9.36 13.95
C PHE A 720 21.27 -8.56 13.00
N PHE A 721 22.01 -7.58 13.52
CA PHE A 721 22.81 -6.68 12.71
C PHE A 721 24.30 -6.76 13.06
N PHE A 722 25.09 -6.41 12.07
CA PHE A 722 26.54 -6.14 12.19
C PHE A 722 26.87 -4.88 11.40
N ASP A 723 27.43 -3.87 12.05
CA ASP A 723 27.83 -2.61 11.43
C ASP A 723 29.35 -2.44 11.44
N ALA A 724 29.84 -1.73 10.44
CA ALA A 724 31.22 -1.28 10.33
C ALA A 724 31.22 0.16 9.78
N ALA A 725 31.55 1.13 10.61
CA ALA A 725 31.59 2.54 10.24
C ALA A 725 33.02 3.08 10.30
N VAL A 726 33.38 3.93 9.34
CA VAL A 726 34.63 4.63 9.26
C VAL A 726 34.38 6.09 9.03
N ILE A 727 35.00 6.95 9.85
CA ILE A 727 35.00 8.40 9.65
C ILE A 727 36.42 8.91 9.53
N LYS A 728 36.65 9.80 8.58
CA LYS A 728 37.99 10.40 8.32
C LYS A 728 37.90 11.90 8.18
N ASP A 729 38.91 12.60 8.69
CA ASP A 729 39.02 14.06 8.66
C ASP A 729 39.16 14.61 7.24
N THR A 730 39.70 13.82 6.31
CA THR A 730 40.01 14.24 4.94
C THR A 730 39.38 13.30 3.93
N ALA A 731 38.58 13.83 2.99
CA ALA A 731 37.98 13.06 1.92
C ALA A 731 38.97 12.55 0.88
N ARG A 732 40.03 13.34 0.58
CA ARG A 732 41.01 13.05 -0.51
C ARG A 732 41.84 11.82 -0.27
N THR A 733 42.21 11.56 0.97
CA THR A 733 43.05 10.41 1.34
C THR A 733 42.28 9.23 1.88
N PHE A 734 40.96 9.29 1.86
CA PHE A 734 40.09 8.28 2.48
C PHE A 734 40.46 6.85 2.11
N PHE A 735 40.58 6.54 0.82
CA PHE A 735 40.88 5.18 0.36
C PHE A 735 42.35 4.77 0.53
N THR A 736 43.29 5.73 0.57
CA THR A 736 44.71 5.44 0.76
C THR A 736 45.06 5.24 2.22
N ASP A 737 44.31 5.86 3.13
CA ASP A 737 44.59 5.83 4.58
C ASP A 737 43.60 4.90 5.33
N LEU A 738 42.86 4.07 4.61
CA LEU A 738 41.87 3.18 5.23
C LEU A 738 42.60 2.07 6.01
N ASN A 739 42.34 2.01 7.32
CA ASN A 739 42.96 1.02 8.20
C ASN A 739 41.87 0.37 9.09
N ILE A 740 41.99 -0.92 9.37
CA ILE A 740 41.11 -1.65 10.27
C ILE A 740 41.04 -1.01 11.66
N ASN A 741 42.11 -0.36 12.10
CA ASN A 741 42.16 0.34 13.38
C ASN A 741 41.22 1.53 13.48
N ASP A 742 40.73 2.06 12.35
CA ASP A 742 39.84 3.23 12.29
C ASP A 742 38.35 2.82 12.19
N VAL A 743 38.11 1.51 12.11
CA VAL A 743 36.76 0.99 11.96
C VAL A 743 36.06 0.88 13.31
N PHE A 744 34.90 1.45 13.40
CA PHE A 744 33.97 1.33 14.52
C PHE A 744 32.94 0.21 14.24
N PHE A 745 33.09 -0.90 14.94
CA PHE A 745 32.21 -2.05 14.78
C PHE A 745 31.13 -2.06 15.83
N SER A 746 29.93 -2.52 15.41
CA SER A 746 28.87 -2.85 16.35
C SER A 746 28.03 -4.02 15.86
N PHE A 747 27.39 -4.73 16.78
CA PHE A 747 26.50 -5.84 16.46
C PHE A 747 25.44 -6.02 17.55
N GLY A 748 24.35 -6.68 17.18
CA GLY A 748 23.36 -7.05 18.17
C GLY A 748 22.00 -7.46 17.61
N PRO A 749 21.12 -7.95 18.47
CA PRO A 749 19.75 -8.24 18.14
C PRO A 749 18.88 -6.97 18.13
N GLY A 750 17.79 -6.99 17.35
CA GLY A 750 16.83 -5.90 17.29
C GLY A 750 15.43 -6.37 17.00
N PHE A 751 14.49 -5.47 17.27
CA PHE A 751 13.09 -5.57 16.92
C PHE A 751 12.75 -4.44 15.96
N ARG A 752 12.04 -4.77 14.87
CA ARG A 752 11.61 -3.80 13.87
C ARG A 752 10.10 -3.83 13.70
N PHE A 753 9.48 -2.67 13.80
CA PHE A 753 8.13 -2.45 13.32
C PHE A 753 8.20 -1.78 11.94
N SER A 754 7.66 -2.43 10.91
CA SER A 754 7.73 -1.97 9.51
C SER A 754 6.47 -1.23 9.07
N LEU A 755 5.64 -0.79 10.02
CA LEU A 755 4.44 -0.01 9.71
C LEU A 755 4.85 1.38 9.22
N PRO A 756 4.36 1.85 8.06
CA PRO A 756 4.68 3.19 7.54
C PRO A 756 4.36 4.32 8.52
N GLN A 757 3.31 4.15 9.31
CA GLN A 757 2.88 5.13 10.33
C GLN A 757 3.68 5.05 11.62
N PHE A 758 4.34 3.92 11.90
CA PHE A 758 5.11 3.70 13.13
C PHE A 758 6.37 2.87 12.86
N PRO A 759 7.38 3.44 12.20
CA PRO A 759 8.62 2.75 11.83
C PRO A 759 9.60 2.71 12.99
N LEU A 760 9.36 1.85 13.96
CA LEU A 760 10.16 1.75 15.18
C LEU A 760 11.18 0.63 15.08
N ARG A 761 12.42 0.90 15.48
CA ARG A 761 13.47 -0.10 15.72
C ARG A 761 14.01 0.03 17.14
N MET A 762 14.03 -1.07 17.85
CA MET A 762 14.66 -1.21 19.16
C MET A 762 15.79 -2.22 19.06
N MET A 763 17.00 -1.82 19.40
CA MET A 763 18.18 -2.67 19.23
C MET A 763 19.01 -2.67 20.51
N LEU A 764 19.67 -3.76 20.77
CA LEU A 764 20.75 -3.86 21.76
C LEU A 764 22.06 -3.92 20.98
N ALA A 765 22.90 -2.90 21.14
CA ALA A 765 24.14 -2.77 20.41
C ALA A 765 25.35 -3.02 21.33
N ASN A 766 26.26 -3.85 20.88
CA ASN A 766 27.55 -4.00 21.48
C ASN A 766 28.61 -3.40 20.55
N THR A 767 29.57 -2.63 21.08
CA THR A 767 30.48 -1.82 20.28
C THR A 767 31.95 -2.15 20.57
N PHE A 768 32.75 -2.28 19.52
CA PHE A 768 34.21 -2.57 19.63
C PHE A 768 34.99 -1.99 18.44
N GLN A 769 36.28 -1.90 18.61
CA GLN A 769 37.28 -1.62 17.57
C GLN A 769 38.35 -2.71 17.53
N VAL A 770 39.04 -2.85 16.42
CA VAL A 770 40.25 -3.67 16.31
C VAL A 770 41.44 -2.72 16.36
N LYS A 771 42.25 -2.78 17.38
CA LYS A 771 43.46 -1.97 17.54
C LYS A 771 44.66 -2.91 17.66
N ASP A 772 45.63 -2.75 16.78
CA ASP A 772 46.85 -3.55 16.75
C ASP A 772 46.58 -5.07 16.79
N GLY A 773 45.62 -5.50 15.99
CA GLY A 773 45.22 -6.91 15.89
C GLY A 773 44.43 -7.47 17.09
N SER A 774 44.05 -6.63 18.06
CA SER A 774 43.29 -7.01 19.25
C SER A 774 41.92 -6.33 19.28
N VAL A 775 40.91 -7.06 19.74
CA VAL A 775 39.59 -6.48 19.97
C VAL A 775 39.64 -5.59 21.22
N LYS A 776 39.24 -4.35 21.05
CA LYS A 776 39.09 -3.36 22.13
C LYS A 776 37.61 -2.98 22.27
N TRP A 777 37.00 -3.44 23.35
CA TRP A 777 35.62 -3.04 23.71
C TRP A 777 35.64 -1.59 24.16
N ARG A 778 34.50 -0.87 23.91
CA ARG A 778 34.41 0.56 24.23
C ARG A 778 34.80 0.89 25.65
N ASN A 779 34.41 0.10 26.63
CA ASN A 779 34.65 0.33 28.05
C ASN A 779 35.87 -0.41 28.60
N GLY A 780 36.65 -1.09 27.76
CA GLY A 780 37.89 -1.74 28.13
C GLY A 780 37.79 -3.09 28.86
N GLU A 781 36.64 -3.41 29.48
CA GLU A 781 36.48 -4.59 30.35
C GLU A 781 35.70 -5.75 29.71
N GLY A 782 35.12 -5.57 28.52
CA GLY A 782 34.33 -6.60 27.83
C GLY A 782 33.11 -6.04 27.11
N PRO A 783 32.27 -6.95 26.56
CA PRO A 783 31.07 -6.55 25.86
C PRO A 783 30.03 -5.88 26.79
N GLU A 784 29.57 -4.69 26.42
CA GLU A 784 28.50 -3.96 27.11
C GLU A 784 27.40 -3.64 26.10
N TRP A 785 26.15 -3.86 26.51
CA TRP A 785 24.98 -3.66 25.68
C TRP A 785 24.36 -2.30 25.89
N ASP A 786 24.30 -1.50 24.83
CA ASP A 786 23.59 -0.25 24.78
C ASP A 786 22.22 -0.44 24.15
N PHE A 787 21.22 0.20 24.71
CA PHE A 787 19.91 0.26 24.07
C PHE A 787 19.87 1.38 23.03
N VAL A 788 19.58 1.03 21.80
CA VAL A 788 19.43 1.96 20.67
C VAL A 788 17.98 1.96 20.21
N LEU A 789 17.38 3.13 20.20
CA LEU A 789 16.02 3.35 19.72
C LEU A 789 16.06 4.22 18.46
N SER A 790 15.43 3.79 17.38
CA SER A 790 15.35 4.59 16.16
C SER A 790 13.97 4.54 15.52
N PHE A 791 13.58 5.63 14.86
CA PHE A 791 12.30 5.82 14.19
C PHE A 791 12.52 6.06 12.70
N ASN A 792 12.97 5.04 11.97
CA ASN A 792 13.09 5.14 10.53
C ASN A 792 12.90 3.76 9.88
N ILE A 793 12.04 3.71 8.86
CA ILE A 793 11.80 2.51 8.06
C ILE A 793 12.96 2.23 7.12
N THR A 794 13.52 3.30 6.54
CA THR A 794 14.64 3.19 5.61
C THR A 794 15.94 3.31 6.38
N ASN A 795 16.85 2.39 6.14
CA ASN A 795 18.23 2.58 6.58
C ASN A 795 18.81 3.77 5.83
N ARG A 796 18.92 4.88 6.49
CA ARG A 796 19.67 6.04 5.98
C ARG A 796 21.11 5.95 6.42
#